data_ac5ee8c823a0127e3d1dd840fc6b1c66
#
_entry.id   ac5ee8c823a0127e3d1dd840fc6b1c66
#
_cell.length_a   1.000
_cell.length_b   1.000
_cell.length_c   1.000
_cell.angle_alpha   90.00
_cell.angle_beta   90.00
_cell.angle_gamma   90.00
#
_symmetry.space_group_name_H-M   'P 1'
#
loop_
_entity.id
_entity.type
_entity.pdbx_description
1 polymer ?
#
loop_
_entity_poly.entity_id
_entity_poly.type
_entity_poly.pdbx_seq_one_letter_code
_entity_poly.pdbx_strand_id
1 'polypeptide(L)'
;MALALVAAAVPLTGAAAAPGPTTPAAPDLGKAEAQWIDRDTVAWNTGGERASSAAELVYARRGGVTVEDGELTGGGHRIRLAPVPGGLTEAQRATYPHLKTYAAFRVDPRDRDRIRTALTGQLVAVQRGSDGALKAATGVQTQGVLDDVYAPAAKKTPLGPGFAHGKASLAVWAPTAQDVRLDIGGRTVPMRRDGASGVWSASGPRSWTGKPYRYVVKVWAPSVQKVVTNKVTDPYATALTTDSARSLLVDLDDPALAPKGWRTLRKPPATPLRDAQIQELHVRDFSLADRTAKHPGQYLAFTDRESDGMRHLRKLARSGTSYVHLLPAFDIGTIPERKSGQTTPDCDLGSYAPNSDAQQACVGEAAAKDAYNWGYDPLHYTVPEGSYASDPEGPRRTVEFREMVQGLNNAGLRTVMDVVYNHTVASGQADKSVLDRIVPGYYQRLLADGSVATSTCCANTAPENAMMGRLVVDSIVTWARKYKVDGFRFDLMGHHPKANILAVRKALDALTVKKDGVDGKKIVLYGEGWNFGEIADDARFEQATQRNMAGTGVATFSDRARDAVRGGGPFDEDPGVQGFASGLFTDPNTSKANGTPAEQKARLLHYQDLIKVGLTGNLADYSFTDSSGRRVTGADVDYNGAPAGYAAAPGDALAYADAHDNETLYDALAFKLPRGTSAADRARMQVLASATATLSQGPALYQAGSDLLRSKSLDRNSYDSGDWFNALHWDCRDGNGFGRGLPPAADNKPKWPYAKPLLADPALAPGCADIRGAAGAYRDLLRLRATAPEFSLATGARVQKELSFPLSGTPGEKPGVITMSLGSLVVVFNATPQEQSQDVEALKGKAYALHPTQARGSDPVVKAAAYAKSSGTFRVPARTVAVFQRG
;
A
#
# COMPACT_ATOMS: atom_id res chain seq x y z
N MET A 1 -16.40 15.27 5.14
CA MET A 1 -17.42 14.34 4.66
C MET A 1 -16.63 13.10 4.21
N ALA A 2 -16.32 12.22 5.15
CA ALA A 2 -15.58 11.00 4.90
C ALA A 2 -16.57 9.95 4.38
N LEU A 3 -16.41 9.55 3.11
CA LEU A 3 -17.07 8.35 2.60
C LEU A 3 -16.23 7.14 3.06
N ALA A 4 -16.86 6.32 3.88
CA ALA A 4 -16.32 5.03 4.28
C ALA A 4 -15.97 4.20 3.05
N LEU A 5 -14.80 3.54 3.10
CA LEU A 5 -14.44 2.43 2.21
C LEU A 5 -15.44 1.28 2.43
N VAL A 6 -16.54 1.32 1.70
CA VAL A 6 -17.37 0.15 1.47
C VAL A 6 -16.76 -0.56 0.26
N ALA A 7 -15.69 -1.31 0.48
CA ALA A 7 -15.38 -2.43 -0.40
C ALA A 7 -16.44 -3.50 -0.08
N ALA A 8 -17.61 -3.37 -0.69
CA ALA A 8 -18.59 -4.43 -0.68
C ALA A 8 -17.91 -5.66 -1.27
N ALA A 9 -17.79 -6.71 -0.46
CA ALA A 9 -17.60 -8.05 -0.99
C ALA A 9 -18.83 -8.34 -1.87
N VAL A 10 -18.70 -8.10 -3.16
CA VAL A 10 -19.65 -8.58 -4.14
C VAL A 10 -19.48 -10.10 -4.14
N PRO A 11 -20.51 -10.89 -3.79
CA PRO A 11 -20.44 -12.32 -4.01
C PRO A 11 -20.23 -12.53 -5.50
N LEU A 12 -19.23 -13.35 -5.86
CA LEU A 12 -19.00 -13.85 -7.20
C LEU A 12 -20.19 -14.73 -7.64
N THR A 13 -21.28 -14.11 -8.03
CA THR A 13 -22.37 -14.75 -8.75
C THR A 13 -22.72 -13.91 -9.95
N GLY A 14 -22.32 -14.41 -11.11
CA GLY A 14 -22.80 -13.91 -12.38
C GLY A 14 -21.78 -13.03 -13.09
N ALA A 15 -21.25 -13.54 -14.20
CA ALA A 15 -20.66 -12.73 -15.23
C ALA A 15 -21.58 -11.55 -15.50
N ALA A 16 -21.07 -10.33 -15.32
CA ALA A 16 -21.78 -9.14 -15.71
C ALA A 16 -22.14 -9.32 -17.20
N ALA A 17 -23.44 -9.42 -17.49
CA ALA A 17 -23.94 -9.44 -18.85
C ALA A 17 -23.33 -8.23 -19.56
N ALA A 18 -22.77 -8.47 -20.75
CA ALA A 18 -22.33 -7.39 -21.60
C ALA A 18 -23.48 -6.35 -21.68
N PRO A 19 -23.23 -5.05 -21.53
CA PRO A 19 -24.27 -4.06 -21.62
C PRO A 19 -24.97 -4.24 -22.98
N GLY A 20 -26.27 -4.53 -22.91
CA GLY A 20 -27.12 -4.60 -24.11
C GLY A 20 -27.05 -3.27 -24.85
N PRO A 21 -27.54 -3.21 -26.11
CA PRO A 21 -27.46 -2.01 -26.92
C PRO A 21 -28.19 -0.87 -26.18
N THR A 22 -27.40 0.03 -25.59
CA THR A 22 -27.89 1.23 -24.91
C THR A 22 -28.48 2.15 -25.96
N THR A 23 -29.69 2.63 -25.74
CA THR A 23 -30.28 3.74 -26.48
C THR A 23 -29.28 4.89 -26.50
N PRO A 24 -29.03 5.51 -27.66
CA PRO A 24 -28.04 6.58 -27.76
C PRO A 24 -28.36 7.68 -26.75
N ALA A 25 -27.41 7.99 -25.88
CA ALA A 25 -27.52 9.09 -24.94
C ALA A 25 -27.71 10.43 -25.71
N ALA A 26 -28.55 11.29 -25.19
CA ALA A 26 -28.67 12.65 -25.70
C ALA A 26 -27.30 13.35 -25.67
N PRO A 27 -27.03 14.34 -26.56
CA PRO A 27 -25.79 15.09 -26.55
C PRO A 27 -25.50 15.67 -25.16
N ASP A 28 -24.38 15.30 -24.55
CA ASP A 28 -23.99 15.74 -23.20
C ASP A 28 -22.50 16.12 -23.20
N LEU A 29 -22.22 17.40 -23.07
CA LEU A 29 -20.86 17.95 -23.00
C LEU A 29 -20.30 17.94 -21.57
N GLY A 30 -21.10 17.57 -20.57
CA GLY A 30 -20.64 17.30 -19.21
C GLY A 30 -19.90 15.99 -19.08
N LYS A 31 -20.09 15.07 -20.04
CA LYS A 31 -19.36 13.81 -20.17
C LYS A 31 -18.23 13.88 -21.18
N ALA A 32 -17.28 12.96 -21.11
CA ALA A 32 -16.18 12.80 -22.07
C ALA A 32 -16.07 11.33 -22.49
N GLU A 33 -16.95 10.89 -23.40
CA GLU A 33 -17.09 9.49 -23.80
C GLU A 33 -16.23 9.12 -25.00
N ALA A 34 -15.72 10.11 -25.77
CA ALA A 34 -14.76 9.89 -26.84
C ALA A 34 -13.33 9.90 -26.29
N GLN A 35 -12.47 8.99 -26.77
CA GLN A 35 -11.09 8.85 -26.33
C GLN A 35 -10.12 9.05 -27.49
N TRP A 36 -9.32 10.10 -27.45
CA TRP A 36 -8.29 10.39 -28.46
C TRP A 36 -7.00 9.65 -28.08
N ILE A 37 -6.82 8.43 -28.65
CA ILE A 37 -5.82 7.46 -28.20
C ILE A 37 -4.41 7.67 -28.80
N ASP A 38 -4.32 8.24 -30.00
CA ASP A 38 -3.07 8.62 -30.64
C ASP A 38 -3.34 9.74 -31.68
N ARG A 39 -2.31 10.33 -32.30
CA ARG A 39 -2.47 11.45 -33.24
C ARG A 39 -3.36 11.13 -34.45
N ASP A 40 -3.60 9.88 -34.75
CA ASP A 40 -4.33 9.40 -35.90
C ASP A 40 -5.69 8.80 -35.55
N THR A 41 -5.97 8.49 -34.28
CA THR A 41 -7.12 7.66 -33.90
C THR A 41 -7.91 8.22 -32.72
N VAL A 42 -9.21 8.36 -32.91
CA VAL A 42 -10.21 8.58 -31.86
C VAL A 42 -11.06 7.31 -31.72
N ALA A 43 -11.17 6.77 -30.51
CA ALA A 43 -12.05 5.67 -30.17
C ALA A 43 -13.32 6.24 -29.52
N TRP A 44 -14.52 5.81 -29.96
CA TRP A 44 -15.76 6.30 -29.39
C TRP A 44 -16.84 5.22 -29.40
N ASN A 45 -17.53 5.01 -28.29
CA ASN A 45 -18.66 4.09 -28.22
C ASN A 45 -19.92 4.77 -28.77
N THR A 46 -20.08 4.74 -30.08
CA THR A 46 -21.22 5.38 -30.76
C THR A 46 -22.42 4.44 -30.96
N GLY A 47 -22.26 3.12 -30.70
CA GLY A 47 -23.27 2.07 -30.94
C GLY A 47 -23.61 1.85 -32.43
N GLY A 48 -23.81 0.62 -32.83
CA GLY A 48 -24.41 0.12 -34.05
C GLY A 48 -24.13 0.91 -35.35
N GLU A 49 -25.17 1.40 -36.02
CA GLU A 49 -25.11 2.11 -37.30
C GLU A 49 -24.25 3.39 -37.30
N ARG A 50 -24.07 4.02 -36.16
CA ARG A 50 -23.26 5.25 -36.06
C ARG A 50 -21.76 5.01 -36.24
N ALA A 51 -21.30 3.79 -36.06
CA ALA A 51 -19.87 3.45 -36.21
C ALA A 51 -19.38 3.68 -37.66
N SER A 52 -20.27 3.68 -38.64
CA SER A 52 -19.94 3.93 -40.04
C SER A 52 -20.12 5.38 -40.51
N SER A 53 -20.68 6.25 -39.69
CA SER A 53 -20.91 7.66 -40.03
C SER A 53 -19.68 8.53 -39.77
N ALA A 54 -19.45 9.54 -40.60
CA ALA A 54 -18.37 10.52 -40.37
C ALA A 54 -18.59 11.29 -39.07
N ALA A 55 -17.47 11.62 -38.39
CA ALA A 55 -17.46 12.41 -37.17
C ALA A 55 -16.47 13.59 -37.32
N GLU A 56 -16.49 14.48 -36.36
CA GLU A 56 -15.55 15.57 -36.26
C GLU A 56 -15.17 15.89 -34.81
N LEU A 57 -13.98 16.40 -34.56
CA LEU A 57 -13.64 17.08 -33.30
C LEU A 57 -13.82 18.58 -33.50
N VAL A 58 -14.70 19.18 -32.72
CA VAL A 58 -14.84 20.64 -32.65
C VAL A 58 -14.00 21.13 -31.48
N TYR A 59 -13.13 22.12 -31.70
CA TYR A 59 -12.32 22.69 -30.64
C TYR A 59 -12.39 24.20 -30.58
N ALA A 60 -12.42 24.72 -29.36
CA ALA A 60 -12.48 26.15 -29.08
C ALA A 60 -11.48 26.52 -27.98
N ARG A 61 -10.48 27.35 -28.31
CA ARG A 61 -9.41 27.69 -27.35
C ARG A 61 -9.92 28.37 -26.07
N ARG A 62 -11.02 29.13 -26.17
CA ARG A 62 -11.63 29.85 -25.04
C ARG A 62 -12.83 29.13 -24.45
N GLY A 63 -13.20 27.99 -25.02
CA GLY A 63 -14.48 27.32 -24.69
C GLY A 63 -15.66 27.99 -25.38
N GLY A 64 -16.87 27.73 -24.92
CA GLY A 64 -18.09 28.32 -25.46
C GLY A 64 -18.78 27.46 -26.52
N VAL A 65 -18.32 26.22 -26.73
CA VAL A 65 -19.08 25.24 -27.50
C VAL A 65 -20.13 24.64 -26.56
N THR A 66 -21.42 24.79 -26.92
CA THR A 66 -22.57 24.29 -26.14
C THR A 66 -23.52 23.52 -27.04
N VAL A 67 -24.48 22.83 -26.45
CA VAL A 67 -25.62 22.19 -27.16
C VAL A 67 -26.88 22.92 -26.68
N GLU A 68 -27.60 23.56 -27.59
CA GLU A 68 -28.82 24.30 -27.36
C GLU A 68 -29.86 23.84 -28.39
N ASP A 69 -31.05 23.54 -27.93
CA ASP A 69 -32.18 23.08 -28.77
C ASP A 69 -31.81 21.93 -29.73
N GLY A 70 -30.92 21.02 -29.26
CA GLY A 70 -30.46 19.86 -30.06
C GLY A 70 -29.44 20.17 -31.15
N GLU A 71 -28.93 21.42 -31.21
CA GLU A 71 -27.86 21.83 -32.11
C GLU A 71 -26.61 22.26 -31.37
N LEU A 72 -25.44 22.06 -32.04
CA LEU A 72 -24.16 22.52 -31.51
C LEU A 72 -24.02 24.03 -31.80
N THR A 73 -23.90 24.80 -30.75
CA THR A 73 -23.73 26.25 -30.78
C THR A 73 -22.33 26.67 -30.34
N GLY A 74 -21.98 27.95 -30.53
CA GLY A 74 -20.64 28.45 -30.25
C GLY A 74 -19.60 28.07 -31.31
N GLY A 75 -18.90 29.03 -31.86
CA GLY A 75 -17.94 28.84 -32.94
C GLY A 75 -16.69 28.07 -32.51
N GLY A 76 -16.28 27.11 -33.32
CA GLY A 76 -15.06 26.32 -33.09
C GLY A 76 -14.39 25.94 -34.41
N HIS A 77 -13.11 25.60 -34.33
CA HIS A 77 -12.39 24.95 -35.42
C HIS A 77 -12.68 23.45 -35.45
N ARG A 78 -12.46 22.82 -36.59
CA ARG A 78 -12.82 21.41 -36.78
C ARG A 78 -11.62 20.59 -37.23
N ILE A 79 -11.56 19.31 -36.73
CA ILE A 79 -10.70 18.25 -37.21
C ILE A 79 -11.63 17.13 -37.71
N ARG A 80 -11.51 16.78 -38.99
CA ARG A 80 -12.35 15.74 -39.60
C ARG A 80 -11.92 14.35 -39.17
N LEU A 81 -12.90 13.53 -38.95
CA LEU A 81 -12.74 12.13 -38.54
C LEU A 81 -13.44 11.21 -39.54
N ALA A 82 -12.71 10.28 -40.15
CA ALA A 82 -13.26 9.25 -41.01
C ALA A 82 -13.42 7.93 -40.25
N PRO A 83 -14.56 7.25 -40.36
CA PRO A 83 -14.75 5.96 -39.72
C PRO A 83 -13.74 4.92 -40.24
N VAL A 84 -13.24 4.06 -39.35
CA VAL A 84 -12.32 2.97 -39.68
C VAL A 84 -13.11 1.66 -39.70
N PRO A 85 -13.37 1.04 -40.89
CA PRO A 85 -13.99 -0.24 -40.94
C PRO A 85 -13.16 -1.29 -40.18
N GLY A 86 -13.82 -2.08 -39.33
CA GLY A 86 -13.14 -3.05 -38.47
C GLY A 86 -12.65 -2.52 -37.12
N GLY A 87 -12.85 -1.22 -36.81
CA GLY A 87 -12.57 -0.63 -35.54
C GLY A 87 -11.07 -0.46 -35.23
N LEU A 88 -10.68 -0.60 -33.97
CA LEU A 88 -9.30 -0.50 -33.50
C LEU A 88 -8.41 -1.63 -34.05
N THR A 89 -7.16 -1.34 -34.35
CA THR A 89 -6.15 -2.36 -34.71
C THR A 89 -5.88 -3.31 -33.53
N GLU A 90 -5.29 -4.48 -33.81
CA GLU A 90 -4.90 -5.44 -32.77
C GLU A 90 -3.94 -4.81 -31.75
N ALA A 91 -2.95 -4.06 -32.19
CA ALA A 91 -2.01 -3.34 -31.33
C ALA A 91 -2.71 -2.30 -30.43
N GLN A 92 -3.69 -1.57 -30.97
CA GLN A 92 -4.47 -0.61 -30.17
C GLN A 92 -5.39 -1.35 -29.16
N ARG A 93 -6.01 -2.44 -29.55
CA ARG A 93 -6.80 -3.28 -28.60
C ARG A 93 -5.93 -3.89 -27.49
N ALA A 94 -4.69 -4.27 -27.80
CA ALA A 94 -3.75 -4.77 -26.80
C ALA A 94 -3.29 -3.64 -25.83
N THR A 95 -3.12 -2.43 -26.33
CA THR A 95 -2.73 -1.26 -25.52
C THR A 95 -3.90 -0.72 -24.66
N TYR A 96 -5.12 -0.76 -25.21
CA TYR A 96 -6.34 -0.26 -24.59
C TYR A 96 -7.43 -1.33 -24.55
N PRO A 97 -7.29 -2.39 -23.73
CA PRO A 97 -8.23 -3.53 -23.74
C PRO A 97 -9.69 -3.12 -23.44
N HIS A 98 -9.89 -2.09 -22.60
CA HIS A 98 -11.20 -1.56 -22.26
C HIS A 98 -11.93 -0.86 -23.42
N LEU A 99 -11.22 -0.54 -24.51
CA LEU A 99 -11.78 0.11 -25.70
C LEU A 99 -12.01 -0.88 -26.85
N LYS A 100 -11.79 -2.18 -26.67
CA LYS A 100 -11.81 -3.20 -27.74
C LYS A 100 -13.08 -3.21 -28.59
N THR A 101 -14.22 -2.77 -28.04
CA THR A 101 -15.54 -2.72 -28.71
C THR A 101 -15.90 -1.35 -29.26
N TYR A 102 -15.04 -0.33 -29.05
CA TYR A 102 -15.31 1.02 -29.51
C TYR A 102 -15.13 1.14 -31.03
N ALA A 103 -15.95 1.98 -31.67
CA ALA A 103 -15.69 2.40 -33.04
C ALA A 103 -14.41 3.24 -33.10
N ALA A 104 -13.64 3.06 -34.17
CA ALA A 104 -12.44 3.85 -34.43
C ALA A 104 -12.69 4.86 -35.53
N PHE A 105 -12.16 6.05 -35.36
CA PHE A 105 -12.21 7.14 -36.30
C PHE A 105 -10.81 7.65 -36.57
N ARG A 106 -10.44 7.77 -37.86
CA ARG A 106 -9.13 8.28 -38.30
C ARG A 106 -9.17 9.78 -38.44
N VAL A 107 -8.22 10.46 -37.82
CA VAL A 107 -7.97 11.91 -38.02
C VAL A 107 -7.54 12.14 -39.47
N ASP A 108 -8.15 13.13 -40.18
CA ASP A 108 -7.73 13.52 -41.52
C ASP A 108 -6.29 13.99 -41.49
N PRO A 109 -5.37 13.41 -42.31
CA PRO A 109 -3.96 13.82 -42.35
C PRO A 109 -3.73 15.33 -42.58
N ARG A 110 -4.67 15.99 -43.25
CA ARG A 110 -4.61 17.45 -43.52
C ARG A 110 -4.88 18.30 -42.27
N ASP A 111 -5.43 17.74 -41.24
CA ASP A 111 -5.77 18.42 -39.97
C ASP A 111 -4.77 18.12 -38.84
N ARG A 112 -3.71 17.32 -39.10
CA ARG A 112 -2.72 16.92 -38.07
C ARG A 112 -1.95 18.08 -37.46
N ASP A 113 -1.70 19.12 -38.22
CA ASP A 113 -1.03 20.35 -37.74
C ASP A 113 -1.85 21.09 -36.68
N ARG A 114 -3.17 20.88 -36.64
CA ARG A 114 -4.09 21.51 -35.70
C ARG A 114 -4.12 20.80 -34.33
N ILE A 115 -3.63 19.57 -34.23
CA ILE A 115 -3.72 18.73 -33.01
C ILE A 115 -3.21 19.49 -31.78
N ARG A 116 -1.98 20.02 -31.83
CA ARG A 116 -1.39 20.73 -30.69
C ARG A 116 -2.20 21.96 -30.26
N THR A 117 -2.86 22.65 -31.19
CA THR A 117 -3.72 23.79 -30.88
C THR A 117 -5.04 23.32 -30.25
N ALA A 118 -5.63 22.27 -30.80
CA ALA A 118 -6.88 21.71 -30.33
C ALA A 118 -6.76 21.24 -28.86
N LEU A 119 -5.63 20.58 -28.48
CA LEU A 119 -5.35 20.11 -27.12
C LEU A 119 -5.22 21.23 -26.07
N THR A 120 -5.20 22.51 -26.46
CA THR A 120 -5.13 23.64 -25.52
C THR A 120 -6.48 24.26 -25.16
N GLY A 121 -7.61 23.71 -25.65
CA GLY A 121 -8.95 24.27 -25.46
C GLY A 121 -10.00 23.22 -25.19
N GLN A 122 -11.27 23.65 -25.23
CA GLN A 122 -12.40 22.75 -25.21
C GLN A 122 -12.35 21.82 -26.43
N LEU A 123 -12.62 20.55 -26.23
CA LEU A 123 -12.71 19.52 -27.25
C LEU A 123 -14.05 18.82 -27.16
N VAL A 124 -14.77 18.74 -28.27
CA VAL A 124 -16.07 18.07 -28.39
C VAL A 124 -16.01 17.14 -29.61
N ALA A 125 -16.30 15.86 -29.38
CA ALA A 125 -16.54 14.90 -30.46
C ALA A 125 -18.01 15.00 -30.89
N VAL A 126 -18.23 15.09 -32.22
CA VAL A 126 -19.55 15.37 -32.80
C VAL A 126 -19.85 14.40 -33.92
N GLN A 127 -21.05 13.85 -33.95
CA GLN A 127 -21.63 13.13 -35.11
C GLN A 127 -22.91 13.77 -35.56
N ARG A 128 -23.06 13.87 -36.91
CA ARG A 128 -24.27 14.37 -37.57
C ARG A 128 -24.87 13.26 -38.43
N GLY A 129 -26.17 13.30 -38.58
CA GLY A 129 -26.88 12.47 -39.58
C GLY A 129 -26.66 12.97 -41.00
N SER A 130 -27.10 12.21 -41.97
CA SER A 130 -27.12 12.59 -43.41
C SER A 130 -27.98 13.83 -43.68
N ASP A 131 -28.92 14.12 -42.79
CA ASP A 131 -29.78 15.31 -42.73
C ASP A 131 -29.09 16.52 -42.12
N GLY A 132 -27.84 16.39 -41.65
CA GLY A 132 -27.10 17.45 -40.98
C GLY A 132 -27.43 17.60 -39.49
N ALA A 133 -28.49 16.97 -39.00
CA ALA A 133 -28.90 17.06 -37.58
C ALA A 133 -27.85 16.45 -36.64
N LEU A 134 -27.68 17.07 -35.46
CA LEU A 134 -26.80 16.56 -34.42
C LEU A 134 -27.33 15.22 -33.89
N LYS A 135 -26.53 14.17 -33.98
CA LYS A 135 -26.88 12.84 -33.51
C LYS A 135 -26.17 12.46 -32.20
N ALA A 136 -24.93 12.94 -32.01
CA ALA A 136 -24.18 12.77 -30.77
C ALA A 136 -23.18 13.91 -30.58
N ALA A 137 -22.97 14.31 -29.34
CA ALA A 137 -21.90 15.22 -28.94
C ALA A 137 -21.45 14.89 -27.53
N THR A 138 -20.13 14.85 -27.29
CA THR A 138 -19.54 14.55 -25.99
C THR A 138 -18.16 15.21 -25.88
N GLY A 139 -17.66 15.40 -24.66
CA GLY A 139 -16.26 15.76 -24.41
C GLY A 139 -15.29 14.67 -24.87
N VAL A 140 -13.99 14.97 -24.81
CA VAL A 140 -12.93 14.08 -25.32
C VAL A 140 -11.87 13.87 -24.25
N GLN A 141 -11.60 12.62 -23.92
CA GLN A 141 -10.44 12.21 -23.11
C GLN A 141 -9.19 12.25 -23.99
N THR A 142 -8.08 12.82 -23.48
CA THR A 142 -6.91 13.17 -24.31
C THR A 142 -5.61 12.51 -23.87
N GLN A 143 -5.64 11.58 -22.89
CA GLN A 143 -4.42 10.98 -22.32
C GLN A 143 -3.54 10.34 -23.40
N GLY A 144 -4.11 9.49 -24.25
CA GLY A 144 -3.36 8.76 -25.25
C GLY A 144 -2.69 9.67 -26.31
N VAL A 145 -3.43 10.67 -26.85
CA VAL A 145 -2.85 11.62 -27.82
C VAL A 145 -1.80 12.52 -27.19
N LEU A 146 -1.93 12.88 -25.89
CA LEU A 146 -0.89 13.64 -25.17
C LEU A 146 0.38 12.79 -25.03
N ASP A 147 0.24 11.51 -24.75
CA ASP A 147 1.38 10.60 -24.70
C ASP A 147 2.05 10.44 -26.06
N ASP A 148 1.29 10.21 -27.11
CA ASP A 148 1.85 10.05 -28.47
C ASP A 148 2.56 11.33 -28.97
N VAL A 149 1.97 12.50 -28.74
CA VAL A 149 2.47 13.76 -29.28
C VAL A 149 3.66 14.31 -28.49
N TYR A 150 3.68 14.16 -27.15
CA TYR A 150 4.60 14.88 -26.28
C TYR A 150 5.53 14.00 -25.46
N ALA A 151 5.08 12.79 -25.01
CA ALA A 151 5.87 12.00 -24.08
C ALA A 151 7.24 11.56 -24.61
N PRO A 152 7.46 11.23 -25.90
CA PRO A 152 8.76 10.83 -26.41
C PRO A 152 9.86 11.89 -26.19
N ALA A 153 9.52 13.18 -26.32
CA ALA A 153 10.43 14.29 -26.05
C ALA A 153 10.42 14.65 -24.54
N ALA A 154 9.24 14.66 -23.92
CA ALA A 154 9.10 15.00 -22.51
C ALA A 154 9.91 14.07 -21.60
N LYS A 155 9.92 12.75 -21.85
CA LYS A 155 10.70 11.77 -21.08
C LYS A 155 12.20 12.05 -21.04
N LYS A 156 12.73 12.82 -21.96
CA LYS A 156 14.15 13.21 -22.05
C LYS A 156 14.44 14.57 -21.41
N THR A 157 13.41 15.32 -21.03
CA THR A 157 13.54 16.68 -20.49
C THR A 157 13.48 16.66 -18.98
N PRO A 158 14.46 17.23 -18.24
CA PRO A 158 14.38 17.34 -16.78
C PRO A 158 13.15 18.14 -16.35
N LEU A 159 12.50 17.71 -15.25
CA LEU A 159 11.35 18.38 -14.64
C LEU A 159 11.67 18.77 -13.19
N GLY A 160 10.90 19.71 -12.63
CA GLY A 160 11.09 20.23 -11.30
C GLY A 160 12.30 21.14 -11.13
N PRO A 161 12.85 21.25 -9.90
CA PRO A 161 14.03 22.04 -9.58
C PRO A 161 15.31 21.51 -10.24
N GLY A 162 16.10 22.41 -10.83
CA GLY A 162 17.41 22.10 -11.40
C GLY A 162 18.47 23.12 -11.05
N PHE A 163 19.71 22.66 -10.86
CA PHE A 163 20.85 23.50 -10.49
C PHE A 163 22.06 23.13 -11.33
N ALA A 164 22.44 24.02 -12.25
CA ALA A 164 23.58 23.81 -13.14
C ALA A 164 24.24 25.15 -13.52
N HIS A 165 25.53 25.14 -13.74
CA HIS A 165 26.31 26.29 -14.24
C HIS A 165 26.05 27.60 -13.47
N GLY A 166 25.90 27.55 -12.13
CA GLY A 166 25.65 28.73 -11.31
C GLY A 166 24.24 29.32 -11.45
N LYS A 167 23.33 28.63 -12.09
CA LYS A 167 21.91 29.01 -12.24
C LYS A 167 20.98 28.02 -11.53
N ALA A 168 19.81 28.53 -11.19
CA ALA A 168 18.67 27.72 -10.78
C ALA A 168 17.63 27.68 -11.91
N SER A 169 16.94 26.57 -12.08
CA SER A 169 15.90 26.40 -13.08
C SER A 169 14.70 25.66 -12.53
N LEU A 170 13.55 25.88 -13.16
CA LEU A 170 12.30 25.18 -12.86
C LEU A 170 11.64 24.77 -14.18
N ALA A 171 11.12 23.56 -14.23
CA ALA A 171 10.46 23.03 -15.42
C ALA A 171 9.23 22.21 -15.04
N VAL A 172 8.12 22.42 -15.75
CA VAL A 172 6.85 21.69 -15.56
C VAL A 172 6.31 21.22 -16.89
N TRP A 173 5.80 20.00 -16.92
CA TRP A 173 5.09 19.47 -18.08
C TRP A 173 3.63 19.92 -18.03
N ALA A 174 3.25 20.79 -18.98
CA ALA A 174 1.92 21.34 -19.10
C ALA A 174 1.57 21.56 -20.59
N PRO A 175 1.43 20.46 -21.37
CA PRO A 175 1.25 20.52 -22.82
C PRO A 175 -0.05 21.19 -23.24
N THR A 176 -1.10 21.11 -22.40
CA THR A 176 -2.42 21.69 -22.66
C THR A 176 -2.56 23.16 -22.21
N ALA A 177 -1.55 23.67 -21.49
CA ALA A 177 -1.58 25.04 -21.00
C ALA A 177 -1.49 26.07 -22.14
N GLN A 178 -2.26 27.13 -22.02
CA GLN A 178 -2.24 28.31 -22.94
C GLN A 178 -1.14 29.31 -22.56
N ASP A 179 -0.80 29.40 -21.27
CA ASP A 179 0.28 30.21 -20.71
C ASP A 179 0.72 29.61 -19.38
N VAL A 180 2.01 29.63 -19.12
CA VAL A 180 2.57 29.28 -17.81
C VAL A 180 3.57 30.35 -17.38
N ARG A 181 3.41 30.84 -16.17
CA ARG A 181 4.33 31.78 -15.52
C ARG A 181 4.81 31.21 -14.21
N LEU A 182 5.97 31.63 -13.78
CA LEU A 182 6.56 31.30 -12.49
C LEU A 182 6.36 32.47 -11.52
N ASP A 183 5.61 32.26 -10.44
CA ASP A 183 5.55 33.16 -9.28
C ASP A 183 6.64 32.73 -8.30
N ILE A 184 7.73 33.48 -8.19
CA ILE A 184 8.90 33.17 -7.35
C ILE A 184 9.39 34.39 -6.60
N GLY A 185 9.49 34.30 -5.26
CA GLY A 185 10.02 35.38 -4.42
C GLY A 185 9.30 36.71 -4.59
N GLY A 186 7.99 36.70 -4.79
CA GLY A 186 7.14 37.87 -5.01
C GLY A 186 7.18 38.47 -6.42
N ARG A 187 7.80 37.79 -7.38
CA ARG A 187 7.87 38.20 -8.77
C ARG A 187 7.24 37.16 -9.70
N THR A 188 6.58 37.61 -10.76
CA THR A 188 6.07 36.74 -11.83
C THR A 188 7.02 36.79 -13.03
N VAL A 189 7.55 35.62 -13.39
CA VAL A 189 8.49 35.43 -14.51
C VAL A 189 7.80 34.61 -15.61
N PRO A 190 7.85 35.02 -16.89
CA PRO A 190 7.31 34.19 -17.98
C PRO A 190 8.14 32.91 -18.13
N MET A 191 7.50 31.81 -18.48
CA MET A 191 8.16 30.55 -18.79
C MET A 191 8.16 30.30 -20.29
N ARG A 192 9.22 29.67 -20.77
CA ARG A 192 9.36 29.31 -22.19
C ARG A 192 8.82 27.91 -22.41
N ARG A 193 7.93 27.78 -23.42
CA ARG A 193 7.41 26.47 -23.86
C ARG A 193 8.36 25.82 -24.86
N ASP A 194 8.69 24.54 -24.65
CA ASP A 194 9.22 23.69 -25.71
C ASP A 194 8.05 22.99 -26.43
N GLY A 195 7.90 23.26 -27.71
CA GLY A 195 6.78 22.76 -28.52
C GLY A 195 6.82 21.25 -28.76
N ALA A 196 7.99 20.61 -28.70
CA ALA A 196 8.11 19.14 -28.89
C ALA A 196 7.69 18.35 -27.65
N SER A 197 8.11 18.79 -26.49
CA SER A 197 7.86 18.09 -25.21
C SER A 197 6.63 18.60 -24.46
N GLY A 198 6.14 19.82 -24.77
CA GLY A 198 5.09 20.47 -23.95
C GLY A 198 5.57 20.94 -22.59
N VAL A 199 6.90 20.92 -22.33
CA VAL A 199 7.50 21.39 -21.09
C VAL A 199 7.64 22.91 -21.12
N TRP A 200 7.30 23.56 -20.00
CA TRP A 200 7.54 24.97 -19.75
C TRP A 200 8.68 25.12 -18.75
N SER A 201 9.62 26.02 -19.04
CA SER A 201 10.81 26.22 -18.21
C SER A 201 11.19 27.67 -18.02
N ALA A 202 11.78 27.97 -16.85
CA ALA A 202 12.42 29.26 -16.57
C ALA A 202 13.73 29.00 -15.83
N SER A 203 14.72 29.90 -16.09
CA SER A 203 16.01 29.88 -15.42
C SER A 203 16.34 31.25 -14.86
N GLY A 204 16.99 31.30 -13.73
CA GLY A 204 17.38 32.53 -13.07
C GLY A 204 18.69 32.38 -12.27
N PRO A 205 19.06 33.42 -11.51
CA PRO A 205 20.29 33.40 -10.74
C PRO A 205 20.22 32.33 -9.59
N ARG A 206 21.38 31.88 -9.12
CA ARG A 206 21.47 30.94 -7.96
C ARG A 206 20.76 31.48 -6.71
N SER A 207 20.60 32.81 -6.58
CA SER A 207 19.84 33.46 -5.50
C SER A 207 18.33 33.16 -5.47
N TRP A 208 17.83 32.41 -6.46
CA TRP A 208 16.49 31.83 -6.39
C TRP A 208 16.42 30.66 -5.40
N THR A 209 17.55 30.02 -5.07
CA THR A 209 17.61 28.98 -4.01
C THR A 209 17.07 29.53 -2.70
N GLY A 210 16.23 28.74 -2.05
CA GLY A 210 15.53 29.11 -0.81
C GLY A 210 14.29 29.97 -1.00
N LYS A 211 13.93 30.34 -2.25
CA LYS A 211 12.71 31.13 -2.48
C LYS A 211 11.49 30.26 -2.66
N PRO A 212 10.34 30.67 -2.08
CA PRO A 212 9.05 30.00 -2.34
C PRO A 212 8.56 30.34 -3.76
N TYR A 213 7.93 29.35 -4.40
CA TYR A 213 7.41 29.50 -5.75
C TYR A 213 6.12 28.74 -5.98
N ARG A 214 5.37 29.12 -7.03
CA ARG A 214 4.23 28.37 -7.59
C ARG A 214 4.21 28.59 -9.11
N TYR A 215 3.63 27.64 -9.83
CA TYR A 215 3.27 27.87 -11.23
C TYR A 215 1.92 28.60 -11.33
N VAL A 216 1.81 29.51 -12.27
CA VAL A 216 0.56 30.19 -12.65
C VAL A 216 0.19 29.65 -14.02
N VAL A 217 -0.75 28.71 -14.06
CA VAL A 217 -1.10 27.93 -15.25
C VAL A 217 -2.45 28.38 -15.78
N LYS A 218 -2.48 28.89 -17.02
CA LYS A 218 -3.72 29.18 -17.73
C LYS A 218 -4.07 27.99 -18.62
N VAL A 219 -5.20 27.31 -18.35
CA VAL A 219 -5.56 26.05 -18.98
C VAL A 219 -7.10 25.91 -19.11
N TRP A 220 -7.55 25.16 -20.10
CA TRP A 220 -8.93 24.68 -20.18
C TRP A 220 -9.14 23.57 -19.15
N ALA A 221 -10.16 23.72 -18.31
CA ALA A 221 -10.53 22.72 -17.28
C ALA A 221 -11.89 22.08 -17.60
N PRO A 222 -11.92 20.82 -18.06
CA PRO A 222 -13.16 20.12 -18.40
C PRO A 222 -14.14 20.01 -17.23
N SER A 223 -13.64 19.82 -16.01
CA SER A 223 -14.46 19.69 -14.80
C SER A 223 -15.32 20.91 -14.46
N VAL A 224 -14.98 22.09 -14.98
CA VAL A 224 -15.71 23.36 -14.80
C VAL A 224 -16.06 24.04 -16.11
N GLN A 225 -15.80 23.39 -17.25
CA GLN A 225 -16.14 23.83 -18.60
C GLN A 225 -15.69 25.27 -18.90
N LYS A 226 -14.50 25.67 -18.48
CA LYS A 226 -13.95 27.02 -18.71
C LYS A 226 -12.42 27.06 -18.68
N VAL A 227 -11.87 28.12 -19.21
CA VAL A 227 -10.44 28.46 -19.04
C VAL A 227 -10.25 29.03 -17.65
N VAL A 228 -9.35 28.43 -16.88
CA VAL A 228 -8.98 28.85 -15.52
C VAL A 228 -7.53 29.31 -15.47
N THR A 229 -7.21 30.07 -14.43
CA THR A 229 -5.81 30.43 -14.10
C THR A 229 -5.50 29.94 -12.70
N ASN A 230 -4.75 28.84 -12.62
CA ASN A 230 -4.42 28.17 -11.37
C ASN A 230 -3.07 28.65 -10.83
N LYS A 231 -3.02 28.97 -9.52
CA LYS A 231 -1.75 29.07 -8.78
C LYS A 231 -1.53 27.74 -8.08
N VAL A 232 -0.54 26.98 -8.50
CA VAL A 232 -0.36 25.59 -8.07
C VAL A 232 1.10 25.30 -7.73
N THR A 233 1.31 24.43 -6.76
CA THR A 233 2.63 23.92 -6.38
C THR A 233 3.20 22.98 -7.44
N ASP A 234 4.47 22.64 -7.32
CA ASP A 234 5.19 21.82 -8.30
C ASP A 234 4.96 20.32 -8.01
N PRO A 235 4.49 19.51 -8.97
CA PRO A 235 4.42 18.05 -8.81
C PRO A 235 5.77 17.39 -8.49
N TYR A 236 6.86 18.03 -8.90
CA TYR A 236 8.25 17.64 -8.65
C TYR A 236 8.90 18.43 -7.49
N ALA A 237 8.09 19.05 -6.62
CA ALA A 237 8.62 19.73 -5.44
C ALA A 237 9.51 18.80 -4.61
N THR A 238 10.62 19.32 -4.11
CA THR A 238 11.56 18.64 -3.22
C THR A 238 11.62 19.29 -1.84
N ALA A 239 10.92 20.41 -1.67
CA ALA A 239 10.71 21.09 -0.40
C ALA A 239 9.46 21.99 -0.49
N LEU A 240 8.85 22.28 0.64
CA LEU A 240 7.60 23.03 0.77
C LEU A 240 7.70 24.06 1.90
N THR A 241 6.88 25.10 1.82
CA THR A 241 6.54 25.94 2.97
C THR A 241 5.46 25.24 3.80
N THR A 242 5.23 25.70 4.99
CA THR A 242 4.21 25.16 5.92
C THR A 242 2.86 24.97 5.23
N ASP A 243 2.16 23.88 5.56
CA ASP A 243 0.85 23.46 5.03
C ASP A 243 0.84 23.39 3.50
N SER A 244 1.99 23.12 2.90
CA SER A 244 2.20 22.97 1.45
C SER A 244 1.71 24.16 0.62
N ALA A 245 1.66 25.36 1.23
CA ALA A 245 1.13 26.57 0.61
C ALA A 245 1.92 26.97 -0.67
N ARG A 246 3.23 26.71 -0.71
CA ARG A 246 4.12 26.97 -1.85
C ARG A 246 5.22 25.91 -1.90
N SER A 247 5.68 25.58 -3.11
CA SER A 247 6.93 24.84 -3.29
C SER A 247 8.11 25.74 -2.93
N LEU A 248 9.20 25.13 -2.40
CA LEU A 248 10.42 25.83 -2.08
C LEU A 248 11.55 25.34 -2.98
N LEU A 249 12.31 26.26 -3.58
CA LEU A 249 13.40 25.91 -4.49
C LEU A 249 14.65 25.52 -3.69
N VAL A 250 14.87 24.21 -3.52
CA VAL A 250 15.94 23.66 -2.70
C VAL A 250 16.80 22.70 -3.51
N ASP A 251 18.12 22.83 -3.36
CA ASP A 251 19.11 21.89 -3.89
C ASP A 251 19.33 20.76 -2.86
N LEU A 252 18.79 19.58 -3.10
CA LEU A 252 18.95 18.44 -2.19
C LEU A 252 20.41 17.95 -2.07
N ASP A 253 21.31 18.40 -2.94
CA ASP A 253 22.75 18.12 -2.85
C ASP A 253 23.51 19.18 -2.05
N ASP A 254 22.82 20.22 -1.57
CA ASP A 254 23.45 21.24 -0.72
C ASP A 254 24.04 20.58 0.55
N PRO A 255 25.33 20.79 0.84
CA PRO A 255 25.97 20.30 2.06
C PRO A 255 25.27 20.70 3.35
N ALA A 256 24.63 21.87 3.36
CA ALA A 256 23.89 22.37 4.55
C ALA A 256 22.68 21.48 4.90
N LEU A 257 22.18 20.70 3.94
CA LEU A 257 21.08 19.75 4.17
C LEU A 257 21.56 18.34 4.52
N ALA A 258 22.86 18.12 4.64
CA ALA A 258 23.44 16.84 5.01
C ALA A 258 23.71 16.80 6.51
N PRO A 259 23.05 15.94 7.30
CA PRO A 259 23.42 15.72 8.70
C PRO A 259 24.88 15.32 8.85
N LYS A 260 25.46 15.55 10.02
CA LYS A 260 26.85 15.12 10.31
C LYS A 260 27.01 13.62 10.02
N GLY A 261 27.99 13.27 9.18
CA GLY A 261 28.28 11.90 8.79
C GLY A 261 27.41 11.35 7.66
N TRP A 262 26.46 12.11 7.10
CA TRP A 262 25.55 11.66 6.05
C TRP A 262 26.26 11.14 4.81
N ARG A 263 27.31 11.81 4.37
CA ARG A 263 28.06 11.43 3.15
C ARG A 263 28.83 10.14 3.32
N THR A 264 29.29 9.85 4.53
CA THR A 264 30.05 8.66 4.90
C THR A 264 29.22 7.61 5.63
N LEU A 265 27.89 7.75 5.63
CA LEU A 265 26.99 6.84 6.30
C LEU A 265 27.21 5.40 5.83
N ARG A 266 27.61 4.53 6.74
CA ARG A 266 27.69 3.09 6.51
C ARG A 266 26.37 2.46 6.90
N LYS A 267 25.69 1.88 5.91
CA LYS A 267 24.44 1.16 6.14
C LYS A 267 24.72 -0.22 6.74
N PRO A 268 23.78 -0.77 7.53
CA PRO A 268 23.83 -2.18 7.91
C PRO A 268 23.94 -3.08 6.68
N PRO A 269 24.45 -4.32 6.80
CA PRO A 269 24.42 -5.29 5.70
C PRO A 269 23.01 -5.39 5.10
N ALA A 270 22.94 -5.49 3.78
CA ALA A 270 21.65 -5.67 3.12
C ALA A 270 21.18 -7.12 3.29
N THR A 271 20.04 -7.29 3.89
CA THR A 271 19.35 -8.58 3.93
C THR A 271 18.53 -8.72 2.64
N PRO A 272 18.70 -9.81 1.87
CA PRO A 272 17.85 -10.10 0.72
C PRO A 272 16.36 -10.12 1.15
N LEU A 273 15.45 -9.67 0.27
CA LEU A 273 14.03 -9.57 0.61
C LEU A 273 13.47 -10.89 1.15
N ARG A 274 13.80 -12.04 0.51
CA ARG A 274 13.36 -13.37 0.96
C ARG A 274 13.73 -13.73 2.42
N ASP A 275 14.74 -13.07 2.96
CA ASP A 275 15.24 -13.34 4.33
C ASP A 275 14.81 -12.22 5.30
N ALA A 276 14.12 -11.19 4.81
CA ALA A 276 13.80 -10.00 5.58
C ALA A 276 12.76 -10.27 6.68
N GLN A 277 13.04 -9.72 7.87
CA GLN A 277 12.09 -9.58 8.97
C GLN A 277 11.84 -8.08 9.14
N ILE A 278 10.61 -7.64 8.89
CA ILE A 278 10.25 -6.23 8.69
C ILE A 278 9.34 -5.78 9.84
N GLN A 279 9.70 -4.69 10.51
CA GLN A 279 8.88 -4.04 11.52
C GLN A 279 8.15 -2.86 10.89
N GLU A 280 6.83 -2.95 10.73
CA GLU A 280 5.99 -1.83 10.31
C GLU A 280 5.80 -0.83 11.45
N LEU A 281 5.87 0.47 11.18
CA LEU A 281 5.92 1.51 12.20
C LEU A 281 5.40 2.86 11.67
N HIS A 282 4.55 3.54 12.45
CA HIS A 282 4.14 4.92 12.20
C HIS A 282 5.08 5.89 12.92
N VAL A 283 5.54 6.96 12.24
CA VAL A 283 6.54 7.91 12.78
C VAL A 283 6.05 8.56 14.07
N ARG A 284 4.79 8.99 14.12
CA ARG A 284 4.22 9.63 15.30
C ARG A 284 4.02 8.65 16.46
N ASP A 285 3.39 7.49 16.20
CA ASP A 285 3.10 6.45 17.20
C ASP A 285 4.36 5.98 17.91
N PHE A 286 5.48 5.92 17.17
CA PHE A 286 6.76 5.41 17.68
C PHE A 286 7.18 6.04 19.00
N SER A 287 6.94 7.33 19.17
CA SER A 287 7.53 8.03 20.31
C SER A 287 6.57 8.94 21.07
N LEU A 288 5.35 9.15 20.59
CA LEU A 288 4.45 10.12 21.22
C LEU A 288 4.13 9.76 22.67
N ALA A 289 3.87 8.47 22.94
CA ALA A 289 3.59 7.95 24.29
C ALA A 289 4.86 7.52 25.06
N ASP A 290 6.04 7.59 24.45
CA ASP A 290 7.32 7.25 25.09
C ASP A 290 7.81 8.40 25.94
N ARG A 291 7.63 8.29 27.27
CA ARG A 291 8.06 9.31 28.25
C ARG A 291 9.58 9.52 28.30
N THR A 292 10.37 8.65 27.69
CA THR A 292 11.83 8.74 27.63
C THR A 292 12.32 9.38 26.32
N ALA A 293 11.42 9.60 25.35
CA ALA A 293 11.73 10.29 24.10
C ALA A 293 11.88 11.80 24.33
N LYS A 294 12.90 12.40 23.74
CA LYS A 294 13.13 13.85 23.77
C LYS A 294 12.35 14.60 22.69
N HIS A 295 12.02 13.89 21.60
CA HIS A 295 11.37 14.44 20.43
C HIS A 295 10.10 13.63 20.08
N PRO A 296 9.08 13.61 20.98
CA PRO A 296 7.91 12.77 20.81
C PRO A 296 7.15 13.11 19.50
N GLY A 297 6.80 12.08 18.73
CA GLY A 297 6.03 12.18 17.49
C GLY A 297 6.80 12.74 16.29
N GLN A 298 8.13 12.88 16.36
CA GLN A 298 8.94 13.53 15.33
C GLN A 298 10.00 12.60 14.72
N TYR A 299 10.54 12.96 13.54
CA TYR A 299 11.68 12.27 12.93
C TYR A 299 12.88 12.16 13.88
N LEU A 300 13.14 13.20 14.67
CA LEU A 300 14.26 13.24 15.61
C LEU A 300 14.15 12.22 16.74
N ALA A 301 12.97 11.66 17.01
CA ALA A 301 12.81 10.58 18.00
C ALA A 301 13.70 9.36 17.69
N PHE A 302 13.98 9.11 16.42
CA PHE A 302 14.86 8.02 15.99
C PHE A 302 16.36 8.30 16.24
N THR A 303 16.69 9.52 16.70
CA THR A 303 18.03 9.90 17.18
C THR A 303 18.15 9.80 18.70
N ASP A 304 17.05 9.63 19.43
CA ASP A 304 16.98 9.51 20.89
C ASP A 304 17.44 8.13 21.36
N ARG A 305 18.75 7.89 21.28
CA ARG A 305 19.35 6.55 21.46
C ARG A 305 18.91 5.83 22.73
N GLU A 306 18.62 6.58 23.81
CA GLU A 306 18.26 6.01 25.11
C GLU A 306 16.76 5.98 25.37
N SER A 307 15.92 6.36 24.41
CA SER A 307 14.47 6.17 24.52
C SER A 307 14.09 4.69 24.56
N ASP A 308 12.94 4.37 25.17
CA ASP A 308 12.46 3.02 25.28
C ASP A 308 12.19 2.41 23.90
N GLY A 309 11.60 3.20 23.00
CA GLY A 309 11.37 2.81 21.61
C GLY A 309 12.67 2.45 20.88
N MET A 310 13.70 3.30 20.95
CA MET A 310 14.98 2.99 20.29
C MET A 310 15.74 1.84 20.96
N ARG A 311 15.62 1.66 22.27
CA ARG A 311 16.14 0.47 22.96
C ARG A 311 15.45 -0.81 22.47
N HIS A 312 14.13 -0.74 22.28
CA HIS A 312 13.35 -1.86 21.77
C HIS A 312 13.75 -2.22 20.34
N LEU A 313 13.80 -1.26 19.41
CA LEU A 313 14.24 -1.47 18.03
C LEU A 313 15.64 -2.10 17.96
N ARG A 314 16.59 -1.65 18.78
CA ARG A 314 17.93 -2.29 18.85
C ARG A 314 17.88 -3.74 19.37
N LYS A 315 16.95 -4.07 20.26
CA LYS A 315 16.76 -5.47 20.70
C LYS A 315 16.21 -6.33 19.55
N LEU A 316 15.25 -5.81 18.80
CA LEU A 316 14.69 -6.48 17.61
C LEU A 316 15.77 -6.67 16.53
N ALA A 317 16.55 -5.63 16.20
CA ALA A 317 17.66 -5.71 15.24
C ALA A 317 18.67 -6.80 15.61
N ARG A 318 19.10 -6.87 16.89
CA ARG A 318 20.00 -7.93 17.40
C ARG A 318 19.37 -9.32 17.41
N SER A 319 18.05 -9.40 17.31
CA SER A 319 17.32 -10.67 17.26
C SER A 319 17.01 -11.13 15.83
N GLY A 320 17.21 -10.29 14.79
CA GLY A 320 17.02 -10.70 13.39
C GLY A 320 16.13 -9.76 12.56
N THR A 321 15.47 -8.76 13.17
CA THR A 321 14.78 -7.73 12.39
C THR A 321 15.77 -6.94 11.54
N SER A 322 15.50 -6.80 10.25
CA SER A 322 16.43 -6.21 9.28
C SER A 322 15.97 -4.85 8.76
N TYR A 323 14.67 -4.63 8.71
CA TYR A 323 14.07 -3.41 8.17
C TYR A 323 13.02 -2.82 9.13
N VAL A 324 12.93 -1.49 9.11
CA VAL A 324 11.75 -0.74 9.59
C VAL A 324 11.01 -0.23 8.36
N HIS A 325 9.76 -0.60 8.22
CA HIS A 325 8.82 -0.09 7.24
C HIS A 325 8.02 1.05 7.89
N LEU A 326 8.27 2.27 7.45
CA LEU A 326 7.57 3.46 7.92
C LEU A 326 6.28 3.64 7.10
N LEU A 327 5.14 3.79 7.79
CA LEU A 327 3.91 4.28 7.18
C LEU A 327 4.20 5.60 6.46
N PRO A 328 3.29 6.12 5.60
CA PRO A 328 3.58 7.27 4.77
C PRO A 328 4.22 8.43 5.54
N ALA A 329 5.35 8.91 5.03
CA ALA A 329 6.11 10.00 5.62
C ALA A 329 6.49 11.06 4.56
N PHE A 330 5.75 11.05 3.43
CA PHE A 330 5.71 12.14 2.45
C PHE A 330 4.67 13.18 2.88
N ASP A 331 4.55 14.28 2.13
CA ASP A 331 3.66 15.40 2.40
C ASP A 331 2.17 14.99 2.40
N ILE A 332 1.55 15.04 3.58
CA ILE A 332 0.18 14.60 3.88
C ILE A 332 -0.78 15.77 3.75
N GLY A 333 -1.83 15.62 2.95
CA GLY A 333 -2.76 16.70 2.64
C GLY A 333 -3.76 17.05 3.75
N THR A 334 -3.91 16.23 4.78
CA THR A 334 -5.00 16.35 5.77
C THR A 334 -4.55 16.83 7.15
N ILE A 335 -3.26 16.82 7.45
CA ILE A 335 -2.71 17.23 8.75
C ILE A 335 -2.26 18.70 8.73
N PRO A 336 -2.67 19.56 9.71
CA PRO A 336 -2.04 20.85 9.93
C PRO A 336 -0.60 20.66 10.41
N GLU A 337 0.38 21.19 9.67
CA GLU A 337 1.79 20.92 9.97
C GLU A 337 2.31 21.65 11.21
N ARG A 338 1.78 22.85 11.52
CA ARG A 338 2.18 23.61 12.72
C ARG A 338 1.42 23.13 13.95
N LYS A 339 2.15 22.88 15.05
CA LYS A 339 1.54 22.52 16.35
C LYS A 339 0.48 23.53 16.83
N SER A 340 0.66 24.82 16.53
CA SER A 340 -0.31 25.87 16.88
C SER A 340 -1.62 25.81 16.09
N GLY A 341 -1.64 25.08 14.96
CA GLY A 341 -2.84 24.83 14.16
C GLY A 341 -3.54 23.50 14.49
N GLN A 342 -2.89 22.66 15.32
CA GLN A 342 -3.40 21.36 15.71
C GLN A 342 -4.30 21.48 16.94
N THR A 343 -5.40 20.73 16.94
CA THR A 343 -6.32 20.58 18.07
C THR A 343 -6.01 19.29 18.81
N THR A 344 -6.32 19.29 20.11
CA THR A 344 -6.30 18.07 20.95
C THR A 344 -7.69 17.89 21.57
N PRO A 345 -8.11 16.67 21.90
CA PRO A 345 -9.36 16.45 22.63
C PRO A 345 -9.39 17.27 23.93
N ASP A 346 -10.50 18.02 24.17
CA ASP A 346 -10.68 18.86 25.37
C ASP A 346 -11.55 18.12 26.38
N CYS A 347 -11.08 16.96 26.84
CA CYS A 347 -11.77 16.12 27.82
C CYS A 347 -10.76 15.22 28.54
N ASP A 348 -11.12 14.75 29.74
CA ASP A 348 -10.32 13.74 30.46
C ASP A 348 -10.70 12.32 29.95
N LEU A 349 -10.04 11.90 28.86
CA LEU A 349 -10.27 10.60 28.20
C LEU A 349 -10.08 9.41 29.14
N GLY A 350 -9.21 9.54 30.14
CA GLY A 350 -8.93 8.51 31.13
C GLY A 350 -10.00 8.34 32.20
N SER A 351 -10.88 9.34 32.38
CA SER A 351 -11.96 9.29 33.37
C SER A 351 -13.17 8.46 32.93
N TYR A 352 -13.30 8.23 31.64
CA TYR A 352 -14.45 7.48 31.09
C TYR A 352 -14.28 5.97 31.22
N ALA A 353 -15.40 5.24 31.36
CA ALA A 353 -15.36 3.77 31.44
C ALA A 353 -14.72 3.16 30.16
N PRO A 354 -13.98 2.03 30.31
CA PRO A 354 -13.23 1.44 29.20
C PRO A 354 -14.09 0.92 28.02
N ASN A 355 -15.41 0.82 28.20
CA ASN A 355 -16.39 0.42 27.19
C ASN A 355 -17.39 1.54 26.85
N SER A 356 -17.08 2.81 27.21
CA SER A 356 -17.87 3.98 26.87
C SER A 356 -17.63 4.43 25.42
N ASP A 357 -18.57 5.14 24.84
CA ASP A 357 -18.46 5.84 23.56
C ASP A 357 -18.02 7.32 23.73
N ALA A 358 -17.84 7.80 24.96
CA ALA A 358 -17.45 9.17 25.24
C ALA A 358 -16.05 9.49 24.71
N GLN A 359 -15.10 8.55 24.81
CA GLN A 359 -13.72 8.75 24.31
C GLN A 359 -13.71 9.02 22.80
N GLN A 360 -14.38 8.16 22.00
CA GLN A 360 -14.40 8.35 20.55
C GLN A 360 -15.17 9.61 20.13
N ALA A 361 -16.21 9.99 20.87
CA ALA A 361 -16.94 11.22 20.61
C ALA A 361 -16.04 12.45 20.79
N CYS A 362 -15.31 12.50 21.91
CA CYS A 362 -14.40 13.60 22.21
C CYS A 362 -13.19 13.64 21.24
N VAL A 363 -12.59 12.51 20.90
CA VAL A 363 -11.50 12.43 19.89
C VAL A 363 -12.04 12.91 18.53
N GLY A 364 -13.25 12.50 18.13
CA GLY A 364 -13.86 12.87 16.86
C GLY A 364 -14.11 14.38 16.70
N GLU A 365 -14.31 15.12 17.80
CA GLU A 365 -14.43 16.59 17.74
C GLU A 365 -13.11 17.28 17.34
N ALA A 366 -11.97 16.67 17.67
CA ALA A 366 -10.64 17.20 17.33
C ALA A 366 -10.14 16.71 15.96
N ALA A 367 -10.59 15.54 15.47
CA ALA A 367 -10.00 14.78 14.34
C ALA A 367 -9.75 15.61 13.07
N ALA A 368 -10.67 16.53 12.70
CA ALA A 368 -10.50 17.34 11.49
C ALA A 368 -9.27 18.27 11.50
N LYS A 369 -8.67 18.51 12.65
CA LYS A 369 -7.52 19.40 12.84
C LYS A 369 -6.51 18.87 13.86
N ASP A 370 -6.57 17.61 14.25
CA ASP A 370 -5.56 17.04 15.12
C ASP A 370 -4.23 16.78 14.37
N ALA A 371 -3.29 16.18 15.05
CA ALA A 371 -1.98 15.88 14.48
C ALA A 371 -1.87 14.46 13.96
N TYR A 372 -2.97 13.71 13.93
CA TYR A 372 -2.95 12.29 13.64
C TYR A 372 -3.61 11.93 12.30
N ASN A 373 -2.90 11.18 11.50
CA ASN A 373 -3.41 10.43 10.35
C ASN A 373 -2.34 9.38 9.98
N TRP A 374 -2.74 8.21 9.46
CA TRP A 374 -1.76 7.25 8.94
C TRP A 374 -0.93 7.80 7.78
N GLY A 375 -1.46 8.80 7.05
CA GLY A 375 -0.75 9.51 6.00
C GLY A 375 -1.06 9.04 4.58
N TYR A 376 -2.08 8.24 4.37
CA TYR A 376 -2.49 7.80 3.02
C TYR A 376 -3.28 8.87 2.25
N ASP A 377 -2.95 10.15 2.48
CA ASP A 377 -3.55 11.34 1.84
C ASP A 377 -2.47 12.15 1.10
N PRO A 378 -1.87 11.61 -0.01
CA PRO A 378 -0.72 12.24 -0.65
C PRO A 378 -1.08 13.56 -1.32
N LEU A 379 -0.34 14.64 -0.97
CA LEU A 379 -0.40 15.94 -1.62
C LEU A 379 0.83 16.16 -2.51
N HIS A 380 2.05 15.91 -2.01
CA HIS A 380 3.28 15.89 -2.79
C HIS A 380 4.10 14.62 -2.51
N TYR A 381 4.39 13.85 -3.56
CA TYR A 381 5.00 12.52 -3.44
C TYR A 381 6.48 12.51 -3.01
N THR A 382 7.21 13.64 -3.16
CA THR A 382 8.68 13.63 -3.09
C THR A 382 9.23 14.58 -2.01
N VAL A 383 8.39 15.02 -1.08
CA VAL A 383 8.78 15.88 0.05
C VAL A 383 8.45 15.16 1.37
N PRO A 384 9.35 15.14 2.36
CA PRO A 384 9.03 14.62 3.69
C PRO A 384 7.90 15.41 4.37
N GLU A 385 7.06 14.71 5.16
CA GLU A 385 5.96 15.30 5.91
C GLU A 385 6.45 16.37 6.91
N GLY A 386 5.76 17.51 6.94
CA GLY A 386 6.15 18.64 7.76
C GLY A 386 5.75 18.53 9.23
N SER A 387 4.63 17.88 9.55
CA SER A 387 4.15 17.71 10.93
C SER A 387 5.08 16.85 11.79
N TYR A 388 5.89 15.99 11.15
CA TYR A 388 6.90 15.17 11.83
C TYR A 388 8.23 15.90 12.03
N ALA A 389 8.41 17.11 11.49
CA ALA A 389 9.59 17.93 11.70
C ALA A 389 9.45 18.84 12.91
N SER A 390 10.58 19.27 13.48
CA SER A 390 10.59 20.25 14.56
C SER A 390 10.14 21.64 14.09
N ASP A 391 10.37 21.96 12.81
CA ASP A 391 9.84 23.12 12.10
C ASP A 391 9.42 22.71 10.70
N PRO A 392 8.11 22.82 10.36
CA PRO A 392 7.59 22.48 9.04
C PRO A 392 8.01 23.48 7.95
N GLU A 393 8.47 24.67 8.30
CA GLU A 393 8.84 25.67 7.32
C GLU A 393 10.17 25.35 6.65
N GLY A 394 10.13 25.15 5.34
CA GLY A 394 11.35 25.00 4.54
C GLY A 394 12.04 23.64 4.62
N PRO A 395 13.40 23.62 4.54
CA PRO A 395 14.14 22.37 4.34
C PRO A 395 14.46 21.60 5.63
N ARG A 396 14.01 22.06 6.81
CA ARG A 396 14.27 21.38 8.08
C ARG A 396 13.78 19.93 8.06
N ARG A 397 12.57 19.69 7.49
CA ARG A 397 12.01 18.35 7.28
C ARG A 397 12.94 17.41 6.51
N THR A 398 13.68 17.93 5.52
CA THR A 398 14.67 17.16 4.74
C THR A 398 15.84 16.69 5.62
N VAL A 399 16.38 17.57 6.45
CA VAL A 399 17.51 17.25 7.34
C VAL A 399 17.09 16.21 8.36
N GLU A 400 15.96 16.42 9.03
CA GLU A 400 15.47 15.54 10.10
C GLU A 400 15.03 14.17 9.60
N PHE A 401 14.44 14.08 8.40
CA PHE A 401 14.19 12.78 7.76
C PHE A 401 15.51 12.01 7.51
N ARG A 402 16.57 12.71 7.05
CA ARG A 402 17.89 12.10 6.88
C ARG A 402 18.49 11.65 8.22
N GLU A 403 18.31 12.43 9.28
CA GLU A 403 18.73 12.07 10.64
C GLU A 403 17.98 10.84 11.17
N MET A 404 16.68 10.72 10.89
CA MET A 404 15.89 9.51 11.17
C MET A 404 16.47 8.28 10.48
N VAL A 405 16.70 8.34 9.16
CA VAL A 405 17.31 7.22 8.40
C VAL A 405 18.69 6.87 8.97
N GLN A 406 19.50 7.85 9.34
CA GLN A 406 20.79 7.63 9.97
C GLN A 406 20.64 6.99 11.36
N GLY A 407 19.67 7.41 12.15
CA GLY A 407 19.36 6.85 13.47
C GLY A 407 18.97 5.37 13.39
N LEU A 408 18.10 5.01 12.46
CA LEU A 408 17.72 3.63 12.18
C LEU A 408 18.91 2.78 11.70
N ASN A 409 19.74 3.30 10.78
CA ASN A 409 20.95 2.59 10.34
C ASN A 409 21.93 2.36 11.49
N ASN A 410 22.09 3.33 12.40
CA ASN A 410 22.92 3.20 13.60
C ASN A 410 22.35 2.19 14.61
N ALA A 411 21.06 1.94 14.58
CA ALA A 411 20.40 0.89 15.37
C ALA A 411 20.54 -0.52 14.74
N GLY A 412 21.11 -0.63 13.54
CA GLY A 412 21.26 -1.88 12.81
C GLY A 412 20.12 -2.21 11.84
N LEU A 413 19.25 -1.24 11.56
CA LEU A 413 18.05 -1.39 10.75
C LEU A 413 18.14 -0.60 9.45
N ARG A 414 17.59 -1.14 8.37
CA ARG A 414 17.37 -0.44 7.12
C ARG A 414 15.96 0.14 7.07
N THR A 415 15.75 1.16 6.23
CA THR A 415 14.49 1.88 6.14
C THR A 415 13.74 1.50 4.87
N VAL A 416 12.49 1.06 5.00
CA VAL A 416 11.50 0.96 3.92
C VAL A 416 10.52 2.09 4.08
N MET A 417 10.15 2.73 3.00
CA MET A 417 9.15 3.79 2.97
C MET A 417 7.87 3.29 2.28
N ASP A 418 6.74 3.54 2.92
CA ASP A 418 5.44 3.37 2.29
C ASP A 418 5.19 4.48 1.30
N VAL A 419 4.75 4.14 0.09
CA VAL A 419 4.51 5.10 -0.99
C VAL A 419 3.12 4.90 -1.59
N VAL A 420 2.39 6.01 -1.73
CA VAL A 420 1.03 6.04 -2.22
C VAL A 420 1.01 6.81 -3.54
N TYR A 421 1.09 6.10 -4.65
CA TYR A 421 1.00 6.70 -5.99
C TYR A 421 -0.31 6.36 -6.71
N ASN A 422 -1.11 5.47 -6.14
CA ASN A 422 -2.36 4.99 -6.73
C ASN A 422 -3.48 6.04 -6.70
N HIS A 423 -3.39 7.06 -5.83
CA HIS A 423 -4.37 8.15 -5.75
C HIS A 423 -3.74 9.48 -5.31
N THR A 424 -4.55 10.52 -5.31
CA THR A 424 -4.28 11.86 -4.73
C THR A 424 -5.40 12.26 -3.79
N VAL A 425 -5.08 13.10 -2.81
CA VAL A 425 -6.07 13.61 -1.85
C VAL A 425 -7.21 14.38 -2.52
N ALA A 426 -6.99 14.94 -3.70
CA ALA A 426 -8.00 15.69 -4.46
C ALA A 426 -7.69 15.70 -5.96
N SER A 427 -8.71 15.96 -6.78
CA SER A 427 -8.65 16.10 -8.24
C SER A 427 -9.43 17.32 -8.72
N GLY A 428 -9.48 17.52 -10.03
CA GLY A 428 -10.20 18.64 -10.66
C GLY A 428 -9.62 19.99 -10.24
N GLN A 429 -10.49 20.93 -9.87
CA GLN A 429 -10.15 22.30 -9.47
C GLN A 429 -10.16 22.50 -7.94
N ALA A 430 -10.24 21.45 -7.16
CA ALA A 430 -10.16 21.53 -5.70
C ALA A 430 -8.82 22.13 -5.24
N ASP A 431 -8.81 22.82 -4.09
CA ASP A 431 -7.62 23.55 -3.62
C ASP A 431 -6.39 22.65 -3.42
N LYS A 432 -6.58 21.43 -2.95
CA LYS A 432 -5.51 20.43 -2.74
C LYS A 432 -5.25 19.55 -3.98
N SER A 433 -5.80 19.87 -5.15
CA SER A 433 -5.45 19.23 -6.42
C SER A 433 -4.19 19.88 -7.00
N VAL A 434 -3.14 19.12 -7.19
CA VAL A 434 -1.87 19.60 -7.80
C VAL A 434 -1.82 19.23 -9.27
N LEU A 435 -1.91 17.94 -9.57
CA LEU A 435 -1.70 17.37 -10.90
C LEU A 435 -2.77 17.85 -11.90
N ASP A 436 -4.02 17.76 -11.50
CA ASP A 436 -5.17 18.05 -12.37
C ASP A 436 -5.40 19.56 -12.61
N ARG A 437 -4.79 20.41 -11.78
CA ARG A 437 -4.78 21.87 -11.99
C ARG A 437 -3.69 22.31 -12.97
N ILE A 438 -2.77 21.42 -13.35
CA ILE A 438 -1.69 21.65 -14.33
C ILE A 438 -2.05 21.04 -15.68
N VAL A 439 -2.44 19.76 -15.72
CA VAL A 439 -2.86 19.04 -16.92
C VAL A 439 -4.20 18.36 -16.66
N PRO A 440 -5.31 19.10 -16.72
CA PRO A 440 -6.62 18.57 -16.38
C PRO A 440 -6.97 17.30 -17.17
N GLY A 441 -7.43 16.25 -16.44
CA GLY A 441 -7.85 14.98 -17.01
C GLY A 441 -6.74 14.06 -17.53
N TYR A 442 -5.46 14.32 -17.21
CA TYR A 442 -4.36 13.47 -17.67
C TYR A 442 -3.80 12.55 -16.62
N TYR A 443 -3.50 13.06 -15.42
CA TYR A 443 -2.85 12.29 -14.35
C TYR A 443 -3.80 11.39 -13.58
N GLN A 444 -5.09 11.71 -13.61
CA GLN A 444 -6.14 10.91 -12.98
C GLN A 444 -6.67 9.86 -13.95
N ARG A 445 -7.05 8.70 -13.41
CA ARG A 445 -7.71 7.64 -14.19
C ARG A 445 -9.16 8.00 -14.41
N LEU A 446 -9.57 8.07 -15.67
CA LEU A 446 -10.92 8.41 -16.04
C LEU A 446 -11.74 7.15 -16.37
N LEU A 447 -13.00 7.16 -16.00
CA LEU A 447 -13.99 6.17 -16.40
C LEU A 447 -14.46 6.42 -17.84
N ALA A 448 -15.34 5.55 -18.35
CA ALA A 448 -15.83 5.64 -19.73
C ALA A 448 -16.56 6.96 -20.03
N ASP A 449 -17.17 7.59 -19.04
CA ASP A 449 -17.89 8.86 -19.15
C ASP A 449 -16.99 10.09 -18.89
N GLY A 450 -15.70 9.89 -18.58
CA GLY A 450 -14.76 10.96 -18.27
C GLY A 450 -14.72 11.39 -16.79
N SER A 451 -15.51 10.77 -15.93
CA SER A 451 -15.42 10.99 -14.48
C SER A 451 -14.14 10.35 -13.91
N VAL A 452 -13.63 10.88 -12.81
CA VAL A 452 -12.44 10.33 -12.13
C VAL A 452 -12.83 9.06 -11.38
N ALA A 453 -12.07 7.97 -11.61
CA ALA A 453 -12.23 6.74 -10.85
C ALA A 453 -11.82 6.94 -9.37
N THR A 454 -12.57 6.30 -8.45
CA THR A 454 -12.37 6.46 -6.99
C THR A 454 -12.40 5.12 -6.24
N SER A 455 -12.10 4.02 -6.91
CA SER A 455 -12.16 2.68 -6.31
C SER A 455 -11.15 2.45 -5.19
N THR A 456 -10.09 3.28 -5.08
CA THR A 456 -9.08 3.16 -4.02
C THR A 456 -9.53 3.78 -2.69
N CYS A 457 -10.25 4.82 -2.68
CA CYS A 457 -10.87 5.68 -1.67
C CYS A 457 -11.08 7.09 -2.24
N CYS A 458 -10.17 7.50 -3.06
CA CYS A 458 -9.94 8.89 -3.42
C CYS A 458 -9.77 9.00 -4.95
N ALA A 459 -9.20 10.10 -5.45
CA ALA A 459 -9.04 10.29 -6.89
C ALA A 459 -7.90 9.42 -7.45
N ASN A 460 -8.24 8.32 -8.11
CA ASN A 460 -7.26 7.38 -8.67
C ASN A 460 -6.34 8.06 -9.68
N THR A 461 -5.04 7.79 -9.60
CA THR A 461 -4.08 8.20 -10.62
C THR A 461 -4.00 7.18 -11.75
N ALA A 462 -3.42 7.58 -12.86
CA ALA A 462 -3.25 6.78 -14.06
C ALA A 462 -1.75 6.53 -14.37
N PRO A 463 -1.03 5.68 -13.60
CA PRO A 463 0.37 5.38 -13.88
C PRO A 463 0.61 4.63 -15.20
N GLU A 464 -0.44 4.19 -15.87
CA GLU A 464 -0.44 3.75 -17.27
C GLU A 464 -0.12 4.88 -18.25
N ASN A 465 -0.44 6.14 -17.91
CA ASN A 465 -0.08 7.29 -18.69
C ASN A 465 1.41 7.63 -18.52
N ALA A 466 2.10 7.92 -19.61
CA ALA A 466 3.56 7.99 -19.67
C ALA A 466 4.19 8.97 -18.66
N MET A 467 3.59 10.14 -18.42
CA MET A 467 4.16 11.14 -17.53
C MET A 467 3.78 10.92 -16.08
N MET A 468 2.65 10.26 -15.78
CA MET A 468 2.35 9.80 -14.42
C MET A 468 3.27 8.63 -14.04
N GLY A 469 3.42 7.63 -14.91
CA GLY A 469 4.37 6.54 -14.72
C GLY A 469 5.81 7.02 -14.53
N ARG A 470 6.21 8.08 -15.26
CA ARG A 470 7.50 8.72 -15.06
C ARG A 470 7.63 9.41 -13.70
N LEU A 471 6.60 10.13 -13.25
CA LEU A 471 6.59 10.79 -11.93
C LEU A 471 6.84 9.78 -10.81
N VAL A 472 6.19 8.60 -10.88
CA VAL A 472 6.42 7.50 -9.93
C VAL A 472 7.91 7.10 -9.90
N VAL A 473 8.50 6.83 -11.08
CA VAL A 473 9.91 6.42 -11.18
C VAL A 473 10.86 7.50 -10.66
N ASP A 474 10.66 8.76 -11.07
CA ASP A 474 11.52 9.88 -10.69
C ASP A 474 11.46 10.16 -9.18
N SER A 475 10.26 10.03 -8.57
CA SER A 475 10.06 10.17 -7.12
C SER A 475 10.81 9.08 -6.34
N ILE A 476 10.62 7.81 -6.71
CA ILE A 476 11.30 6.67 -6.08
C ILE A 476 12.83 6.80 -6.17
N VAL A 477 13.35 7.17 -7.34
CA VAL A 477 14.80 7.39 -7.53
C VAL A 477 15.29 8.54 -6.64
N THR A 478 14.49 9.58 -6.46
CA THR A 478 14.84 10.70 -5.57
C THR A 478 14.91 10.27 -4.11
N TRP A 479 13.92 9.52 -3.61
CA TRP A 479 13.95 8.95 -2.25
C TRP A 479 15.16 8.05 -2.04
N ALA A 480 15.45 7.16 -2.99
CA ALA A 480 16.60 6.25 -2.92
C ALA A 480 17.94 7.00 -2.86
N ARG A 481 18.14 8.01 -3.73
CA ARG A 481 19.43 8.73 -3.86
C ARG A 481 19.61 9.80 -2.79
N LYS A 482 18.57 10.61 -2.55
CA LYS A 482 18.68 11.84 -1.75
C LYS A 482 18.40 11.61 -0.27
N TYR A 483 17.60 10.59 0.04
CA TYR A 483 17.24 10.22 1.42
C TYR A 483 17.80 8.85 1.83
N LYS A 484 18.47 8.14 0.91
CA LYS A 484 19.08 6.82 1.14
C LYS A 484 18.09 5.79 1.71
N VAL A 485 16.84 5.83 1.28
CA VAL A 485 15.83 4.83 1.61
C VAL A 485 16.25 3.47 1.03
N ASP A 486 16.04 2.38 1.77
CA ASP A 486 16.52 1.03 1.48
C ASP A 486 15.46 0.10 0.85
N GLY A 487 14.22 0.54 0.81
CA GLY A 487 13.12 -0.20 0.20
C GLY A 487 11.85 0.63 0.08
N PHE A 488 10.90 0.12 -0.69
CA PHE A 488 9.61 0.75 -0.88
C PHE A 488 8.49 -0.29 -0.82
N ARG A 489 7.44 0.05 -0.06
CA ARG A 489 6.15 -0.65 -0.09
C ARG A 489 5.18 0.20 -0.91
N PHE A 490 4.61 -0.38 -1.96
CA PHE A 490 3.59 0.28 -2.75
C PHE A 490 2.20 -0.01 -2.19
N ASP A 491 1.56 1.04 -1.71
CA ASP A 491 0.14 1.02 -1.38
C ASP A 491 -0.67 0.68 -2.62
N LEU A 492 -1.65 -0.23 -2.49
CA LEU A 492 -2.50 -0.70 -3.58
C LEU A 492 -1.73 -0.91 -4.90
N MET A 493 -0.59 -1.62 -4.84
CA MET A 493 0.30 -1.86 -5.99
C MET A 493 -0.44 -2.46 -7.19
N GLY A 494 -1.51 -3.24 -6.94
CA GLY A 494 -2.39 -3.80 -7.97
C GLY A 494 -3.06 -2.73 -8.85
N HIS A 495 -3.14 -1.48 -8.41
CA HIS A 495 -3.63 -0.34 -9.21
C HIS A 495 -2.58 0.24 -10.18
N HIS A 496 -1.34 -0.25 -10.14
CA HIS A 496 -0.30 0.08 -11.10
C HIS A 496 -0.20 -0.97 -12.21
N PRO A 497 0.14 -0.56 -13.45
CA PRO A 497 0.63 -1.50 -14.44
C PRO A 497 1.89 -2.22 -13.93
N LYS A 498 2.00 -3.51 -14.13
CA LYS A 498 3.23 -4.30 -13.91
C LYS A 498 4.44 -3.65 -14.57
N ALA A 499 4.27 -3.16 -15.80
CA ALA A 499 5.32 -2.46 -16.55
C ALA A 499 5.85 -1.22 -15.81
N ASN A 500 4.99 -0.48 -15.08
CA ASN A 500 5.42 0.68 -14.29
C ASN A 500 6.27 0.25 -13.09
N ILE A 501 5.87 -0.77 -12.34
CA ILE A 501 6.65 -1.32 -11.21
C ILE A 501 8.00 -1.88 -11.68
N LEU A 502 8.03 -2.58 -12.82
CA LEU A 502 9.28 -3.05 -13.41
C LEU A 502 10.17 -1.90 -13.91
N ALA A 503 9.60 -0.79 -14.37
CA ALA A 503 10.35 0.42 -14.71
C ALA A 503 11.00 1.04 -13.47
N VAL A 504 10.31 1.06 -12.32
CA VAL A 504 10.88 1.44 -11.02
C VAL A 504 12.07 0.52 -10.67
N ARG A 505 11.89 -0.80 -10.74
CA ARG A 505 12.98 -1.76 -10.44
C ARG A 505 14.20 -1.52 -11.33
N LYS A 506 13.97 -1.36 -12.63
CA LYS A 506 15.04 -1.08 -13.60
C LYS A 506 15.78 0.23 -13.30
N ALA A 507 15.06 1.29 -12.93
CA ALA A 507 15.67 2.57 -12.60
C ALA A 507 16.52 2.50 -11.32
N LEU A 508 16.03 1.78 -10.30
CA LEU A 508 16.78 1.52 -9.08
C LEU A 508 18.03 0.67 -9.37
N ASP A 509 17.94 -0.41 -10.15
CA ASP A 509 19.08 -1.28 -10.48
C ASP A 509 20.24 -0.55 -11.16
N ALA A 510 19.94 0.57 -11.82
CA ALA A 510 20.96 1.42 -12.46
C ALA A 510 21.75 2.30 -11.46
N LEU A 511 21.31 2.41 -10.20
CA LEU A 511 21.98 3.20 -9.17
C LEU A 511 23.19 2.43 -8.61
N THR A 512 24.31 3.15 -8.45
CA THR A 512 25.56 2.59 -7.93
C THR A 512 26.12 3.39 -6.78
N VAL A 513 26.80 2.71 -5.85
CA VAL A 513 27.45 3.38 -4.72
C VAL A 513 28.41 4.48 -5.18
N LYS A 514 29.18 4.23 -6.25
CA LYS A 514 30.20 5.19 -6.75
C LYS A 514 29.56 6.48 -7.28
N LYS A 515 28.45 6.37 -8.00
CA LYS A 515 27.81 7.51 -8.67
C LYS A 515 26.70 8.14 -7.81
N ASP A 516 25.94 7.32 -7.13
CA ASP A 516 24.66 7.70 -6.52
C ASP A 516 24.67 7.61 -4.98
N GLY A 517 25.73 7.06 -4.41
CA GLY A 517 25.88 6.86 -2.96
C GLY A 517 25.04 5.73 -2.38
N VAL A 518 24.35 4.95 -3.23
CA VAL A 518 23.51 3.82 -2.87
C VAL A 518 23.68 2.66 -3.86
N ASP A 519 23.51 1.42 -3.39
CA ASP A 519 23.47 0.23 -4.23
C ASP A 519 22.01 -0.11 -4.55
N GLY A 520 21.56 0.28 -5.73
CA GLY A 520 20.16 0.15 -6.11
C GLY A 520 19.67 -1.28 -6.21
N LYS A 521 20.55 -2.25 -6.54
CA LYS A 521 20.21 -3.68 -6.59
C LYS A 521 19.85 -4.27 -5.22
N LYS A 522 20.25 -3.58 -4.13
CA LYS A 522 19.96 -3.97 -2.75
C LYS A 522 18.73 -3.28 -2.17
N ILE A 523 18.07 -2.43 -2.93
CA ILE A 523 16.83 -1.77 -2.52
C ILE A 523 15.69 -2.78 -2.73
N VAL A 524 14.94 -3.07 -1.67
CA VAL A 524 13.84 -4.04 -1.71
C VAL A 524 12.54 -3.37 -2.18
N LEU A 525 11.71 -4.12 -2.91
CA LEU A 525 10.40 -3.68 -3.38
C LEU A 525 9.34 -4.71 -3.02
N TYR A 526 8.22 -4.26 -2.49
CA TYR A 526 7.03 -5.07 -2.28
C TYR A 526 5.78 -4.17 -2.23
N GLY A 527 4.59 -4.75 -2.26
CA GLY A 527 3.36 -3.98 -2.18
C GLY A 527 2.11 -4.83 -2.15
N GLU A 528 0.98 -4.16 -2.13
CA GLU A 528 -0.34 -4.78 -2.12
C GLU A 528 -0.80 -5.11 -3.54
N GLY A 529 -0.73 -6.38 -3.88
CA GLY A 529 -1.09 -6.89 -5.21
C GLY A 529 -2.57 -7.29 -5.32
N TRP A 530 -3.49 -6.46 -4.78
CA TRP A 530 -4.93 -6.76 -4.81
C TRP A 530 -5.54 -6.54 -6.18
N ASN A 531 -6.47 -7.42 -6.58
CA ASN A 531 -7.20 -7.38 -7.84
C ASN A 531 -8.63 -6.86 -7.59
N PHE A 532 -8.87 -5.56 -7.82
CA PHE A 532 -10.18 -4.94 -7.64
C PHE A 532 -10.31 -3.61 -8.39
N GLY A 533 -11.53 -3.03 -8.37
CA GLY A 533 -11.82 -1.73 -8.98
C GLY A 533 -11.99 -1.79 -10.50
N GLU A 534 -11.86 -0.65 -11.15
CA GLU A 534 -12.09 -0.46 -12.60
C GLU A 534 -11.00 -1.11 -13.47
N ILE A 535 -9.95 -1.61 -12.84
CA ILE A 535 -8.82 -2.27 -13.52
C ILE A 535 -8.78 -3.78 -13.25
N ALA A 536 -9.73 -4.29 -12.45
CA ALA A 536 -9.76 -5.70 -12.07
C ALA A 536 -9.67 -6.64 -13.30
N ASP A 537 -9.03 -7.80 -13.12
CA ASP A 537 -8.84 -8.82 -14.14
C ASP A 537 -8.11 -8.32 -15.40
N ASP A 538 -7.13 -7.44 -15.18
CA ASP A 538 -6.33 -6.82 -16.25
C ASP A 538 -7.18 -6.04 -17.28
N ALA A 539 -8.32 -5.51 -16.86
CA ALA A 539 -9.29 -4.87 -17.75
C ALA A 539 -8.73 -3.70 -18.55
N ARG A 540 -7.68 -3.03 -18.08
CA ARG A 540 -7.05 -1.89 -18.76
C ARG A 540 -5.60 -2.12 -19.14
N PHE A 541 -4.88 -2.93 -18.36
CA PHE A 541 -3.47 -3.27 -18.54
C PHE A 541 -3.13 -4.48 -17.66
N GLU A 542 -2.00 -5.14 -17.88
CA GLU A 542 -1.49 -6.16 -16.97
C GLU A 542 -1.17 -5.51 -15.61
N GLN A 543 -1.96 -5.83 -14.59
CA GLN A 543 -1.85 -5.27 -13.25
C GLN A 543 -0.62 -5.83 -12.50
N ALA A 544 -0.10 -5.04 -11.54
CA ALA A 544 0.91 -5.54 -10.60
C ALA A 544 0.26 -6.33 -9.44
N THR A 545 -0.52 -7.36 -9.77
CA THR A 545 -1.19 -8.23 -8.80
C THR A 545 -0.27 -9.31 -8.26
N GLN A 546 -0.69 -10.00 -7.20
CA GLN A 546 0.03 -11.13 -6.60
C GLN A 546 0.50 -12.13 -7.66
N ARG A 547 -0.39 -12.58 -8.53
CA ARG A 547 -0.10 -13.55 -9.59
C ARG A 547 0.83 -12.98 -10.65
N ASN A 548 0.56 -11.78 -11.12
CA ASN A 548 1.32 -11.18 -12.23
C ASN A 548 2.74 -10.79 -11.82
N MET A 549 2.97 -10.49 -10.53
CA MET A 549 4.30 -10.14 -10.02
C MET A 549 5.19 -11.33 -9.66
N ALA A 550 4.67 -12.56 -9.66
CA ALA A 550 5.46 -13.76 -9.38
C ALA A 550 6.69 -13.86 -10.29
N GLY A 551 7.85 -14.16 -9.72
CA GLY A 551 9.14 -14.28 -10.43
C GLY A 551 9.80 -12.97 -10.85
N THR A 552 9.23 -11.79 -10.50
CA THR A 552 9.81 -10.49 -10.86
C THR A 552 10.84 -9.96 -9.84
N GLY A 553 10.92 -10.58 -8.66
CA GLY A 553 11.73 -10.08 -7.54
C GLY A 553 11.09 -8.92 -6.76
N VAL A 554 9.82 -8.61 -7.02
CA VAL A 554 8.98 -7.69 -6.26
C VAL A 554 7.93 -8.52 -5.53
N ALA A 555 7.91 -8.48 -4.19
CA ALA A 555 7.01 -9.29 -3.39
C ALA A 555 5.62 -8.65 -3.24
N THR A 556 4.65 -9.50 -2.92
CA THR A 556 3.28 -9.06 -2.59
C THR A 556 2.85 -9.61 -1.24
N PHE A 557 2.01 -8.86 -0.52
CA PHE A 557 1.40 -9.34 0.72
C PHE A 557 0.56 -10.60 0.48
N SER A 558 0.67 -11.58 1.39
CA SER A 558 -0.11 -12.82 1.35
C SER A 558 -1.22 -12.83 2.38
N ASP A 559 -2.44 -12.58 1.95
CA ASP A 559 -3.66 -12.64 2.77
C ASP A 559 -4.09 -14.07 3.14
N ARG A 560 -3.74 -15.09 2.33
CA ARG A 560 -4.19 -16.48 2.49
C ARG A 560 -3.89 -17.06 3.87
N ALA A 561 -2.60 -17.03 4.23
CA ALA A 561 -2.17 -17.55 5.53
C ALA A 561 -2.63 -16.66 6.69
N ARG A 562 -2.66 -15.32 6.51
CA ARG A 562 -3.19 -14.38 7.52
C ARG A 562 -4.63 -14.76 7.92
N ASP A 563 -5.51 -14.92 6.93
CA ASP A 563 -6.93 -15.19 7.17
C ASP A 563 -7.15 -16.59 7.76
N ALA A 564 -6.40 -17.59 7.30
CA ALA A 564 -6.45 -18.93 7.88
C ALA A 564 -5.95 -18.97 9.34
N VAL A 565 -4.94 -18.18 9.68
CA VAL A 565 -4.36 -18.08 11.02
C VAL A 565 -5.29 -17.33 11.97
N ARG A 566 -5.74 -16.12 11.59
CA ARG A 566 -6.63 -15.28 12.42
C ARG A 566 -8.05 -15.82 12.46
N GLY A 567 -8.55 -16.28 11.33
CA GLY A 567 -9.94 -16.64 11.06
C GLY A 567 -10.72 -15.51 10.40
N GLY A 568 -11.52 -15.89 9.42
CA GLY A 568 -12.33 -14.95 8.64
C GLY A 568 -11.52 -14.00 7.77
N GLY A 569 -12.21 -12.99 7.25
CA GLY A 569 -11.64 -11.91 6.46
C GLY A 569 -11.74 -10.55 7.14
N PRO A 570 -11.15 -9.50 6.54
CA PRO A 570 -11.13 -8.16 7.14
C PRO A 570 -12.52 -7.48 7.16
N PHE A 571 -13.49 -7.98 6.40
CA PHE A 571 -14.82 -7.38 6.24
C PHE A 571 -15.96 -8.20 6.85
N ASP A 572 -15.64 -9.24 7.63
CA ASP A 572 -16.64 -10.09 8.26
C ASP A 572 -17.58 -9.27 9.16
N GLU A 573 -18.88 -9.54 9.07
CA GLU A 573 -19.89 -8.91 9.92
C GLU A 573 -19.74 -9.37 11.38
N ASP A 574 -19.52 -10.68 11.60
CA ASP A 574 -19.26 -11.26 12.90
C ASP A 574 -17.74 -11.33 13.16
N PRO A 575 -17.21 -10.49 14.07
CA PRO A 575 -15.78 -10.51 14.39
C PRO A 575 -15.32 -11.78 15.12
N GLY A 576 -16.26 -12.65 15.53
CA GLY A 576 -15.97 -13.91 16.25
C GLY A 576 -15.67 -15.10 15.34
N VAL A 577 -15.55 -14.93 14.01
CA VAL A 577 -15.13 -16.01 13.10
C VAL A 577 -13.72 -16.47 13.43
N GLN A 578 -13.58 -17.74 13.82
CA GLN A 578 -12.31 -18.30 14.29
C GLN A 578 -11.46 -18.90 13.16
N GLY A 579 -10.14 -18.93 13.38
CA GLY A 579 -9.16 -19.60 12.55
C GLY A 579 -8.25 -20.53 13.33
N PHE A 580 -7.10 -20.88 12.74
CA PHE A 580 -6.14 -21.81 13.36
C PHE A 580 -5.61 -21.30 14.70
N ALA A 581 -5.17 -20.06 14.79
CA ALA A 581 -4.60 -19.46 16.00
C ALA A 581 -5.67 -18.78 16.88
N SER A 582 -6.94 -18.97 16.63
CA SER A 582 -8.03 -18.42 17.45
C SER A 582 -9.03 -19.47 17.93
N GLY A 583 -8.70 -20.78 17.79
CA GLY A 583 -9.40 -21.86 18.46
C GLY A 583 -10.54 -22.51 17.68
N LEU A 584 -10.65 -22.31 16.35
CA LEU A 584 -11.66 -22.97 15.53
C LEU A 584 -11.68 -24.48 15.81
N PHE A 585 -12.82 -25.03 16.16
CA PHE A 585 -13.06 -26.45 16.51
C PHE A 585 -12.35 -26.92 17.81
N THR A 586 -11.10 -26.48 18.08
CA THR A 586 -10.30 -27.00 19.21
C THR A 586 -10.59 -26.31 20.55
N ASP A 587 -11.05 -25.06 20.47
CA ASP A 587 -11.44 -24.18 21.58
C ASP A 587 -12.51 -23.19 21.08
N PRO A 588 -13.74 -23.68 20.72
CA PRO A 588 -14.74 -22.90 20.04
C PRO A 588 -15.34 -21.82 20.92
N ASN A 589 -15.54 -20.62 20.34
CA ASN A 589 -16.33 -19.55 20.94
C ASN A 589 -17.84 -19.75 20.67
N THR A 590 -18.69 -18.80 21.09
CA THR A 590 -20.14 -18.87 20.94
C THR A 590 -20.69 -18.30 19.63
N SER A 591 -19.84 -17.85 18.73
CA SER A 591 -20.28 -17.28 17.44
C SER A 591 -20.91 -18.36 16.56
N LYS A 592 -22.14 -18.08 16.10
CA LYS A 592 -22.86 -18.94 15.17
C LYS A 592 -22.24 -18.97 13.77
N ALA A 593 -21.47 -17.95 13.41
CA ALA A 593 -20.75 -17.88 12.12
C ALA A 593 -19.70 -18.99 11.97
N ASN A 594 -19.27 -19.61 13.06
CA ASN A 594 -18.37 -20.77 13.02
C ASN A 594 -19.04 -22.07 12.56
N GLY A 595 -20.37 -22.15 12.60
CA GLY A 595 -21.13 -23.33 12.17
C GLY A 595 -21.09 -24.51 13.19
N THR A 596 -21.48 -25.68 12.71
CA THR A 596 -21.46 -26.93 13.48
C THR A 596 -20.04 -27.44 13.75
N PRO A 597 -19.83 -28.32 14.74
CA PRO A 597 -18.52 -28.92 14.97
C PRO A 597 -17.91 -29.63 13.77
N ALA A 598 -18.72 -30.22 12.90
CA ALA A 598 -18.28 -30.90 11.68
C ALA A 598 -17.76 -29.86 10.63
N GLU A 599 -18.48 -28.76 10.44
CA GLU A 599 -18.07 -27.67 9.56
C GLU A 599 -16.82 -26.97 10.10
N GLN A 600 -16.74 -26.72 11.40
CA GLN A 600 -15.54 -26.15 12.05
C GLN A 600 -14.31 -27.03 11.83
N LYS A 601 -14.44 -28.36 11.99
CA LYS A 601 -13.35 -29.30 11.76
C LYS A 601 -12.88 -29.28 10.31
N ALA A 602 -13.83 -29.35 9.37
CA ALA A 602 -13.53 -29.35 7.94
C ALA A 602 -12.81 -28.04 7.54
N ARG A 603 -13.31 -26.89 7.99
CA ARG A 603 -12.71 -25.57 7.73
C ARG A 603 -11.34 -25.43 8.38
N LEU A 604 -11.13 -25.92 9.62
CA LEU A 604 -9.82 -25.89 10.27
C LEU A 604 -8.77 -26.70 9.50
N LEU A 605 -9.14 -27.88 9.02
CA LEU A 605 -8.24 -28.72 8.21
C LEU A 605 -7.89 -28.03 6.89
N HIS A 606 -8.85 -27.38 6.23
CA HIS A 606 -8.61 -26.57 5.05
C HIS A 606 -7.71 -25.36 5.37
N TYR A 607 -7.91 -24.68 6.49
CA TYR A 607 -7.04 -23.59 6.95
C TYR A 607 -5.61 -24.08 7.21
N GLN A 608 -5.44 -25.31 7.72
CA GLN A 608 -4.13 -25.93 7.85
C GLN A 608 -3.44 -26.09 6.49
N ASP A 609 -4.19 -26.46 5.43
CA ASP A 609 -3.63 -26.54 4.08
C ASP A 609 -3.21 -25.15 3.54
N LEU A 610 -4.01 -24.11 3.75
CA LEU A 610 -3.64 -22.73 3.42
C LEU A 610 -2.36 -22.29 4.15
N ILE A 611 -2.25 -22.61 5.45
CA ILE A 611 -1.05 -22.30 6.26
C ILE A 611 0.16 -23.11 5.77
N LYS A 612 0.00 -24.39 5.41
CA LYS A 612 1.08 -25.21 4.83
C LYS A 612 1.62 -24.57 3.55
N VAL A 613 0.74 -24.09 2.66
CA VAL A 613 1.14 -23.34 1.45
C VAL A 613 1.85 -22.04 1.86
N GLY A 614 1.34 -21.29 2.83
CA GLY A 614 1.99 -20.08 3.35
C GLY A 614 3.39 -20.33 3.90
N LEU A 615 3.58 -21.44 4.66
CA LEU A 615 4.87 -21.84 5.21
C LEU A 615 5.93 -22.14 4.13
N THR A 616 5.51 -22.50 2.90
CA THR A 616 6.42 -22.68 1.75
C THR A 616 6.79 -21.37 1.06
N GLY A 617 6.24 -20.21 1.47
CA GLY A 617 6.34 -18.93 0.76
C GLY A 617 5.30 -18.79 -0.35
N ASN A 618 4.12 -19.38 -0.18
CA ASN A 618 3.00 -19.37 -1.14
C ASN A 618 3.37 -19.86 -2.55
N LEU A 619 4.28 -20.85 -2.64
CA LEU A 619 4.71 -21.41 -3.91
C LEU A 619 3.55 -22.07 -4.67
N ALA A 620 3.35 -21.67 -5.92
CA ALA A 620 2.31 -22.25 -6.79
C ALA A 620 2.56 -23.74 -7.07
N ASP A 621 3.81 -24.10 -7.40
CA ASP A 621 4.17 -25.44 -7.83
C ASP A 621 4.59 -26.39 -6.68
N TYR A 622 4.55 -25.93 -5.42
CA TYR A 622 4.87 -26.79 -4.30
C TYR A 622 3.84 -27.91 -4.14
N SER A 623 4.27 -29.15 -4.29
CA SER A 623 3.39 -30.32 -4.25
C SER A 623 3.45 -31.01 -2.89
N PHE A 624 2.29 -31.26 -2.29
CA PHE A 624 2.15 -31.94 -1.00
C PHE A 624 0.85 -32.76 -0.95
N THR A 625 0.65 -33.54 0.09
CA THR A 625 -0.64 -34.23 0.35
C THR A 625 -1.50 -33.29 1.21
N ASP A 626 -2.71 -32.93 0.75
CA ASP A 626 -3.65 -32.08 1.52
C ASP A 626 -4.29 -32.86 2.68
N SER A 627 -5.06 -32.17 3.51
CA SER A 627 -5.75 -32.75 4.66
C SER A 627 -6.79 -33.82 4.31
N SER A 628 -7.21 -33.88 3.03
CA SER A 628 -8.11 -34.93 2.51
C SER A 628 -7.37 -36.16 1.98
N GLY A 629 -6.03 -36.17 2.01
CA GLY A 629 -5.20 -37.25 1.48
C GLY A 629 -4.91 -37.19 -0.02
N ARG A 630 -5.28 -36.08 -0.70
CA ARG A 630 -5.03 -35.89 -2.15
C ARG A 630 -3.66 -35.26 -2.36
N ARG A 631 -3.00 -35.68 -3.43
CA ARG A 631 -1.79 -34.98 -3.89
C ARG A 631 -2.20 -33.73 -4.65
N VAL A 632 -1.76 -32.57 -4.18
CA VAL A 632 -2.10 -31.24 -4.73
C VAL A 632 -0.86 -30.38 -4.84
N THR A 633 -0.93 -29.33 -5.67
CA THR A 633 0.04 -28.22 -5.65
C THR A 633 -0.49 -27.05 -4.82
N GLY A 634 0.36 -26.09 -4.49
CA GLY A 634 -0.10 -24.87 -3.81
C GLY A 634 -1.17 -24.11 -4.60
N ALA A 635 -1.10 -24.16 -5.94
CA ALA A 635 -2.09 -23.54 -6.81
C ALA A 635 -3.45 -24.26 -6.83
N ASP A 636 -3.49 -25.54 -6.46
CA ASP A 636 -4.74 -26.33 -6.39
C ASP A 636 -5.52 -26.13 -5.09
N VAL A 637 -4.89 -25.57 -4.07
CA VAL A 637 -5.56 -25.26 -2.80
C VAL A 637 -6.40 -23.99 -2.98
N ASP A 638 -7.70 -24.11 -2.77
CA ASP A 638 -8.63 -22.99 -2.95
C ASP A 638 -8.54 -21.98 -1.81
N TYR A 639 -8.53 -20.70 -2.16
CA TYR A 639 -8.72 -19.58 -1.25
C TYR A 639 -9.79 -18.64 -1.82
N ASN A 640 -11.04 -18.85 -1.41
CA ASN A 640 -12.18 -18.04 -1.85
C ASN A 640 -12.30 -17.90 -3.39
N GLY A 641 -12.07 -18.98 -4.12
CA GLY A 641 -12.11 -19.01 -5.59
C GLY A 641 -10.79 -18.58 -6.27
N ALA A 642 -9.74 -18.29 -5.50
CA ALA A 642 -8.40 -18.00 -6.02
C ALA A 642 -7.37 -19.04 -5.54
N PRO A 643 -6.24 -19.25 -6.25
CA PRO A 643 -5.17 -20.13 -5.80
C PRO A 643 -4.53 -19.64 -4.49
N ALA A 644 -4.30 -20.56 -3.54
CA ALA A 644 -3.51 -20.25 -2.35
C ALA A 644 -2.04 -20.01 -2.68
N GLY A 645 -1.46 -20.88 -3.53
CA GLY A 645 -0.10 -20.70 -4.05
C GLY A 645 -0.12 -19.88 -5.33
N TYR A 646 0.69 -18.82 -5.38
CA TYR A 646 0.84 -17.95 -6.54
C TYR A 646 2.29 -17.55 -6.82
N ALA A 647 3.19 -17.76 -5.87
CA ALA A 647 4.59 -17.36 -5.96
C ALA A 647 5.42 -18.35 -6.80
N ALA A 648 6.39 -17.85 -7.54
CA ALA A 648 7.38 -18.65 -8.27
C ALA A 648 8.61 -18.96 -7.40
N ALA A 649 8.93 -18.09 -6.45
CA ALA A 649 10.01 -18.23 -5.49
C ALA A 649 9.59 -17.76 -4.10
N PRO A 650 10.21 -18.24 -3.01
CA PRO A 650 9.83 -17.85 -1.65
C PRO A 650 9.88 -16.34 -1.38
N GLY A 651 10.72 -15.60 -2.13
CA GLY A 651 10.85 -14.16 -2.00
C GLY A 651 9.71 -13.34 -2.63
N ASP A 652 8.77 -13.96 -3.32
CA ASP A 652 7.67 -13.28 -4.04
C ASP A 652 6.44 -13.00 -3.14
N ALA A 653 6.34 -13.68 -2.00
CA ALA A 653 5.22 -13.55 -1.07
C ALA A 653 5.70 -13.09 0.31
N LEU A 654 5.10 -12.02 0.83
CA LEU A 654 5.37 -11.50 2.16
C LEU A 654 4.33 -12.02 3.14
N ALA A 655 4.79 -12.81 4.11
CA ALA A 655 3.96 -13.37 5.16
C ALA A 655 3.71 -12.35 6.29
N TYR A 656 2.50 -12.33 6.84
CA TYR A 656 2.15 -11.50 7.99
C TYR A 656 0.93 -12.08 8.73
N ALA A 657 0.80 -11.74 9.99
CA ALA A 657 -0.38 -12.04 10.80
C ALA A 657 -1.19 -10.79 11.12
N ASP A 658 -0.54 -9.63 11.16
CA ASP A 658 -1.15 -8.31 11.30
C ASP A 658 -0.35 -7.23 10.55
N ALA A 659 -0.97 -6.08 10.30
CA ALA A 659 -0.41 -4.86 9.76
C ALA A 659 -1.17 -3.68 10.38
N HIS A 660 -0.91 -2.46 9.88
CA HIS A 660 -1.69 -1.28 10.33
C HIS A 660 -3.18 -1.38 9.97
N ASP A 661 -3.50 -2.02 8.81
CA ASP A 661 -4.87 -2.27 8.38
C ASP A 661 -5.56 -3.32 9.25
N ASN A 662 -6.83 -3.08 9.54
CA ASN A 662 -7.69 -3.89 10.39
C ASN A 662 -7.27 -3.87 11.86
N GLU A 663 -7.90 -4.73 12.67
CA GLU A 663 -7.59 -4.87 14.09
C GLU A 663 -6.14 -5.33 14.28
N THR A 664 -5.49 -4.85 15.34
CA THR A 664 -4.22 -5.47 15.78
C THR A 664 -4.42 -6.96 16.02
N LEU A 665 -3.35 -7.74 16.00
CA LEU A 665 -3.47 -9.17 16.26
C LEU A 665 -4.08 -9.45 17.65
N TYR A 666 -3.76 -8.63 18.66
CA TYR A 666 -4.34 -8.74 19.99
C TYR A 666 -5.86 -8.48 19.98
N ASP A 667 -6.29 -7.43 19.32
CA ASP A 667 -7.71 -7.06 19.21
C ASP A 667 -8.51 -8.13 18.43
N ALA A 668 -7.95 -8.65 17.33
CA ALA A 668 -8.56 -9.75 16.59
C ALA A 668 -8.73 -11.00 17.46
N LEU A 669 -7.70 -11.37 18.22
CA LEU A 669 -7.76 -12.50 19.14
C LEU A 669 -8.69 -12.24 20.33
N ALA A 670 -8.87 -10.97 20.77
CA ALA A 670 -9.82 -10.61 21.81
C ALA A 670 -11.28 -10.89 21.36
N PHE A 671 -11.61 -10.61 20.11
CA PHE A 671 -12.92 -10.96 19.55
C PHE A 671 -13.13 -12.47 19.36
N LYS A 672 -12.07 -13.19 18.95
CA LYS A 672 -12.18 -14.55 18.39
C LYS A 672 -11.96 -15.67 19.41
N LEU A 673 -11.06 -15.49 20.38
CA LEU A 673 -10.84 -16.51 21.43
C LEU A 673 -12.01 -16.54 22.42
N PRO A 674 -12.34 -17.68 23.02
CA PRO A 674 -13.34 -17.77 24.09
C PRO A 674 -13.08 -16.74 25.20
N ARG A 675 -14.13 -16.13 25.74
CA ARG A 675 -13.98 -15.10 26.80
C ARG A 675 -13.20 -15.60 28.02
N GLY A 676 -13.35 -16.87 28.36
CA GLY A 676 -12.65 -17.51 29.50
C GLY A 676 -11.16 -17.80 29.24
N THR A 677 -10.64 -17.55 28.04
CA THR A 677 -9.20 -17.70 27.73
C THR A 677 -8.40 -16.70 28.53
N SER A 678 -7.43 -17.14 29.33
CA SER A 678 -6.59 -16.29 30.18
C SER A 678 -5.74 -15.31 29.32
N ALA A 679 -5.35 -14.16 29.91
CA ALA A 679 -4.44 -13.23 29.24
C ALA A 679 -3.11 -13.90 28.83
N ALA A 680 -2.58 -14.77 29.66
CA ALA A 680 -1.38 -15.55 29.36
C ALA A 680 -1.55 -16.47 28.15
N ASP A 681 -2.71 -17.16 28.04
CA ASP A 681 -3.01 -18.02 26.89
C ASP A 681 -3.26 -17.21 25.62
N ARG A 682 -3.90 -16.03 25.72
CA ARG A 682 -4.07 -15.08 24.60
C ARG A 682 -2.69 -14.62 24.08
N ALA A 683 -1.79 -14.27 24.99
CA ALA A 683 -0.42 -13.91 24.63
C ALA A 683 0.31 -15.07 23.91
N ARG A 684 0.11 -16.30 24.34
CA ARG A 684 0.68 -17.49 23.68
C ARG A 684 0.11 -17.70 22.28
N MET A 685 -1.21 -17.54 22.10
CA MET A 685 -1.86 -17.65 20.79
C MET A 685 -1.34 -16.56 19.84
N GLN A 686 -1.10 -15.34 20.33
CA GLN A 686 -0.48 -14.28 19.52
C GLN A 686 0.94 -14.62 19.08
N VAL A 687 1.76 -15.15 19.97
CA VAL A 687 3.12 -15.62 19.63
C VAL A 687 3.06 -16.75 18.61
N LEU A 688 2.14 -17.70 18.77
CA LEU A 688 1.94 -18.80 17.82
C LEU A 688 1.48 -18.29 16.44
N ALA A 689 0.53 -17.34 16.41
CA ALA A 689 0.09 -16.70 15.16
C ALA A 689 1.25 -16.00 14.46
N SER A 690 2.04 -15.21 15.18
CA SER A 690 3.24 -14.56 14.66
C SER A 690 4.29 -15.55 14.17
N ALA A 691 4.41 -16.72 14.81
CA ALA A 691 5.35 -17.76 14.43
C ALA A 691 5.05 -18.36 13.05
N THR A 692 3.79 -18.38 12.60
CA THR A 692 3.44 -18.87 11.25
C THR A 692 4.04 -17.98 10.15
N ALA A 693 4.15 -16.68 10.38
CA ALA A 693 4.85 -15.76 9.50
C ALA A 693 6.37 -15.83 9.69
N THR A 694 6.86 -15.79 10.95
CA THR A 694 8.30 -15.80 11.24
C THR A 694 9.00 -17.05 10.71
N LEU A 695 8.39 -18.22 10.82
CA LEU A 695 8.99 -19.53 10.49
C LEU A 695 8.56 -20.02 9.09
N SER A 696 7.95 -19.16 8.26
CA SER A 696 7.70 -19.44 6.85
C SER A 696 8.96 -19.26 6.01
N GLN A 697 8.94 -19.73 4.77
CA GLN A 697 9.88 -19.30 3.75
C GLN A 697 9.47 -17.91 3.23
N GLY A 698 10.44 -17.07 2.86
CA GLY A 698 10.18 -15.71 2.37
C GLY A 698 10.18 -14.62 3.46
N PRO A 699 9.93 -13.36 3.08
CA PRO A 699 9.91 -12.24 4.01
C PRO A 699 8.71 -12.29 4.95
N ALA A 700 8.87 -11.70 6.14
CA ALA A 700 7.77 -11.54 7.09
C ALA A 700 7.67 -10.10 7.59
N LEU A 701 6.43 -9.64 7.83
CA LEU A 701 6.12 -8.31 8.35
C LEU A 701 5.31 -8.41 9.64
N TYR A 702 5.55 -7.47 10.55
CA TYR A 702 4.90 -7.35 11.85
C TYR A 702 4.58 -5.90 12.15
N GLN A 703 3.40 -5.62 12.67
CA GLN A 703 3.04 -4.29 13.16
C GLN A 703 3.81 -3.97 14.44
N ALA A 704 4.25 -2.73 14.60
CA ALA A 704 4.90 -2.27 15.83
C ALA A 704 3.99 -2.45 17.05
N GLY A 705 4.51 -3.13 18.05
CA GLY A 705 3.77 -3.49 19.25
C GLY A 705 3.09 -4.85 19.23
N SER A 706 3.09 -5.60 18.11
CA SER A 706 2.55 -6.97 18.09
C SER A 706 3.27 -7.87 19.08
N ASP A 707 4.56 -7.75 19.20
CA ASP A 707 5.35 -8.47 20.21
C ASP A 707 5.08 -7.98 21.66
N LEU A 708 4.44 -6.83 21.83
CA LEU A 708 4.05 -6.21 23.09
C LEU A 708 2.54 -6.29 23.37
N LEU A 709 1.81 -7.11 22.64
CA LEU A 709 0.35 -7.29 22.76
C LEU A 709 -0.43 -5.97 22.61
N ARG A 710 0.00 -5.11 21.65
CA ARG A 710 -0.63 -3.81 21.40
C ARG A 710 -2.09 -3.98 21.01
N SER A 711 -2.95 -3.17 21.63
CA SER A 711 -4.36 -2.99 21.27
C SER A 711 -4.59 -1.55 20.79
N LYS A 712 -5.55 -1.40 19.91
CA LYS A 712 -6.14 -0.11 19.50
C LYS A 712 -7.59 -0.03 19.98
N SER A 713 -7.89 -0.67 21.10
CA SER A 713 -9.24 -0.73 21.70
C SER A 713 -10.28 -1.30 20.73
N LEU A 714 -9.90 -2.36 20.00
CA LEU A 714 -10.74 -3.08 19.02
C LEU A 714 -11.06 -2.26 17.75
N ASP A 715 -10.29 -1.23 17.46
CA ASP A 715 -10.47 -0.42 16.26
C ASP A 715 -9.97 -1.18 15.01
N ARG A 716 -10.87 -1.36 14.04
CA ARG A 716 -10.54 -2.02 12.78
C ARG A 716 -9.92 -1.09 11.73
N ASN A 717 -10.10 0.24 11.87
CA ASN A 717 -9.63 1.21 10.90
C ASN A 717 -9.24 2.52 11.59
N SER A 718 -8.06 2.51 12.21
CA SER A 718 -7.63 3.58 13.10
C SER A 718 -6.91 4.73 12.39
N TYR A 719 -7.07 4.88 11.06
CA TYR A 719 -6.32 5.84 10.25
C TYR A 719 -6.46 7.30 10.71
N ASP A 720 -7.61 7.65 11.29
CA ASP A 720 -7.97 9.00 11.77
C ASP A 720 -8.58 8.95 13.21
N SER A 721 -8.17 7.95 14.00
CA SER A 721 -8.70 7.71 15.35
C SER A 721 -7.92 8.46 16.43
N GLY A 722 -7.05 9.39 16.04
CA GLY A 722 -6.24 10.20 16.93
C GLY A 722 -5.19 9.44 17.73
N ASP A 723 -4.42 10.21 18.49
CA ASP A 723 -3.32 9.66 19.32
C ASP A 723 -3.81 8.73 20.41
N TRP A 724 -5.02 8.92 20.94
CA TRP A 724 -5.56 8.14 22.04
C TRP A 724 -5.67 6.66 21.71
N PHE A 725 -6.29 6.32 20.57
CA PHE A 725 -6.47 4.92 20.15
C PHE A 725 -5.20 4.31 19.54
N ASN A 726 -4.29 5.14 19.01
CA ASN A 726 -3.08 4.69 18.31
C ASN A 726 -1.81 4.68 19.16
N ALA A 727 -1.86 5.09 20.41
CA ALA A 727 -0.69 5.15 21.28
C ALA A 727 0.00 3.79 21.41
N LEU A 728 1.33 3.79 21.31
CA LEU A 728 2.20 2.64 21.46
C LEU A 728 3.06 2.81 22.72
N HIS A 729 2.95 1.86 23.66
CA HIS A 729 3.72 1.84 24.90
C HIS A 729 4.81 0.77 24.84
N TRP A 730 6.05 1.19 25.04
CA TRP A 730 7.22 0.32 25.08
C TRP A 730 7.48 -0.30 26.46
N ASP A 731 6.76 0.14 27.48
CA ASP A 731 7.01 -0.12 28.90
C ASP A 731 5.97 -0.98 29.62
N CYS A 732 5.07 -1.64 28.89
CA CYS A 732 4.00 -2.49 29.40
C CYS A 732 2.93 -1.80 30.28
N ARG A 733 2.85 -0.46 30.32
CA ARG A 733 1.77 0.24 31.05
C ARG A 733 0.45 0.19 30.29
N ASP A 734 -0.64 0.37 31.05
CA ASP A 734 -2.00 0.58 30.54
C ASP A 734 -2.49 -0.54 29.61
N GLY A 735 -2.10 -1.81 29.85
CA GLY A 735 -2.51 -2.96 29.02
C GLY A 735 -2.19 -2.77 27.52
N ASN A 736 -1.20 -1.90 27.24
CA ASN A 736 -0.78 -1.48 25.91
C ASN A 736 -1.94 -1.07 24.97
N GLY A 737 -2.88 -0.29 25.50
CA GLY A 737 -3.97 0.31 24.72
C GLY A 737 -5.33 -0.39 24.83
N PHE A 738 -5.44 -1.55 25.49
CA PHE A 738 -6.72 -2.23 25.67
C PHE A 738 -7.62 -1.47 26.67
N GLY A 739 -8.93 -1.29 26.33
CA GLY A 739 -9.89 -0.65 27.22
C GLY A 739 -9.90 0.87 27.18
N ARG A 740 -9.52 1.50 26.06
CA ARG A 740 -9.53 2.95 25.85
C ARG A 740 -10.84 3.52 25.33
N GLY A 741 -11.96 2.84 25.57
CA GLY A 741 -13.27 3.20 25.04
C GLY A 741 -13.63 2.43 23.78
N LEU A 742 -14.89 2.57 23.34
CA LEU A 742 -15.32 2.05 22.04
C LEU A 742 -14.59 2.75 20.92
N PRO A 743 -14.16 2.03 19.87
CA PRO A 743 -13.48 2.64 18.73
C PRO A 743 -14.44 3.54 17.93
N PRO A 744 -13.91 4.46 17.08
CA PRO A 744 -14.71 5.41 16.32
C PRO A 744 -15.88 4.78 15.58
N ALA A 745 -17.03 5.42 15.68
CA ALA A 745 -18.32 4.90 15.21
C ALA A 745 -18.38 4.68 13.69
N ALA A 746 -17.64 5.49 12.91
CA ALA A 746 -17.71 5.47 11.46
C ALA A 746 -17.49 4.05 10.88
N ASP A 747 -16.46 3.36 11.34
CA ASP A 747 -16.08 2.03 10.85
C ASP A 747 -16.43 0.89 11.82
N ASN A 748 -16.70 1.19 13.10
CA ASN A 748 -16.78 0.18 14.15
C ASN A 748 -18.16 0.04 14.80
N LYS A 749 -19.09 0.97 14.60
CA LYS A 749 -20.40 0.97 15.28
C LYS A 749 -21.18 -0.36 15.16
N PRO A 750 -21.20 -1.05 14.03
CA PRO A 750 -21.87 -2.36 13.93
C PRO A 750 -21.23 -3.44 14.84
N LYS A 751 -19.95 -3.31 15.18
CA LYS A 751 -19.22 -4.24 16.05
C LYS A 751 -19.25 -3.85 17.55
N TRP A 752 -19.77 -2.69 17.91
CA TRP A 752 -19.87 -2.25 19.31
C TRP A 752 -20.61 -3.23 20.25
N PRO A 753 -21.68 -3.94 19.81
CA PRO A 753 -22.32 -4.95 20.68
C PRO A 753 -21.35 -6.07 21.10
N TYR A 754 -20.40 -6.42 20.26
CA TYR A 754 -19.35 -7.40 20.56
C TYR A 754 -18.22 -6.78 21.40
N ALA A 755 -17.84 -5.54 21.10
CA ALA A 755 -16.73 -4.82 21.75
C ALA A 755 -17.02 -4.45 23.21
N LYS A 756 -18.26 -3.93 23.50
CA LYS A 756 -18.65 -3.45 24.85
C LYS A 756 -18.37 -4.46 25.97
N PRO A 757 -18.79 -5.72 25.88
CA PRO A 757 -18.54 -6.69 26.94
C PRO A 757 -17.08 -7.12 27.05
N LEU A 758 -16.28 -7.00 25.98
CA LEU A 758 -14.85 -7.32 26.00
C LEU A 758 -14.06 -6.19 26.67
N LEU A 759 -14.30 -4.94 26.29
CA LEU A 759 -13.61 -3.78 26.86
C LEU A 759 -13.96 -3.55 28.34
N ALA A 760 -15.13 -4.00 28.79
CA ALA A 760 -15.54 -3.94 30.19
C ALA A 760 -14.87 -5.01 31.08
N ASP A 761 -14.22 -5.99 30.49
CA ASP A 761 -13.62 -7.11 31.22
C ASP A 761 -12.13 -6.87 31.47
N PRO A 762 -11.72 -6.49 32.69
CA PRO A 762 -10.32 -6.20 32.99
C PRO A 762 -9.40 -7.43 32.88
N ALA A 763 -9.95 -8.65 32.91
CA ALA A 763 -9.17 -9.87 32.73
C ALA A 763 -8.63 -10.05 31.30
N LEU A 764 -9.18 -9.31 30.34
CA LEU A 764 -8.70 -9.32 28.96
C LEU A 764 -7.58 -8.31 28.71
N ALA A 765 -7.32 -7.36 29.61
CA ALA A 765 -6.19 -6.46 29.50
C ALA A 765 -4.87 -7.20 29.79
N PRO A 766 -3.87 -7.18 28.89
CA PRO A 766 -2.62 -7.90 29.14
C PRO A 766 -1.82 -7.25 30.27
N GLY A 767 -1.32 -8.06 31.19
CA GLY A 767 -0.44 -7.61 32.26
C GLY A 767 1.02 -7.51 31.79
N CYS A 768 1.87 -6.83 32.60
CA CYS A 768 3.30 -6.71 32.30
C CYS A 768 4.03 -8.06 32.17
N ALA A 769 3.60 -9.09 32.87
CA ALA A 769 4.17 -10.43 32.76
C ALA A 769 3.89 -11.04 31.39
N ASP A 770 2.64 -10.89 30.88
CA ASP A 770 2.22 -11.39 29.58
C ASP A 770 2.95 -10.65 28.45
N ILE A 771 3.00 -9.30 28.51
CA ILE A 771 3.66 -8.46 27.53
C ILE A 771 5.17 -8.79 27.44
N ARG A 772 5.86 -8.89 28.58
CA ARG A 772 7.30 -9.23 28.61
C ARG A 772 7.57 -10.65 28.15
N GLY A 773 6.68 -11.60 28.51
CA GLY A 773 6.74 -12.98 28.07
C GLY A 773 6.59 -13.11 26.58
N ALA A 774 5.57 -12.48 25.98
CA ALA A 774 5.34 -12.43 24.54
C ALA A 774 6.54 -11.81 23.80
N ALA A 775 7.02 -10.65 24.23
CA ALA A 775 8.18 -10.00 23.64
C ALA A 775 9.46 -10.85 23.72
N GLY A 776 9.62 -11.60 24.79
CA GLY A 776 10.72 -12.55 24.96
C GLY A 776 10.66 -13.69 23.94
N ALA A 777 9.51 -14.36 23.88
CA ALA A 777 9.26 -15.49 23.00
C ALA A 777 9.37 -15.07 21.51
N TYR A 778 8.82 -13.91 21.16
CA TYR A 778 8.93 -13.36 19.82
C TYR A 778 10.41 -13.13 19.40
N ARG A 779 11.23 -12.54 20.26
CA ARG A 779 12.66 -12.38 19.98
C ARG A 779 13.41 -13.72 19.84
N ASP A 780 12.98 -14.74 20.55
CA ASP A 780 13.56 -16.09 20.40
C ASP A 780 13.21 -16.68 19.02
N LEU A 781 11.99 -16.47 18.51
CA LEU A 781 11.59 -16.86 17.15
C LEU A 781 12.42 -16.12 16.08
N LEU A 782 12.61 -14.80 16.23
CA LEU A 782 13.46 -14.02 15.32
C LEU A 782 14.91 -14.52 15.30
N ARG A 783 15.51 -14.82 16.47
CA ARG A 783 16.87 -15.38 16.55
C ARG A 783 16.95 -16.76 15.91
N LEU A 784 15.95 -17.58 16.12
CA LEU A 784 15.86 -18.91 15.53
C LEU A 784 15.86 -18.79 14.00
N ARG A 785 14.97 -17.94 13.45
CA ARG A 785 14.91 -17.62 12.03
C ARG A 785 16.25 -17.12 11.49
N ALA A 786 16.91 -16.20 12.20
CA ALA A 786 18.16 -15.58 11.76
C ALA A 786 19.37 -16.52 11.79
N THR A 787 19.32 -17.58 12.60
CA THR A 787 20.44 -18.50 12.81
C THR A 787 20.30 -19.86 12.13
N ALA A 788 19.08 -20.24 11.72
CA ALA A 788 18.79 -21.50 11.05
C ALA A 788 18.62 -21.28 9.53
N PRO A 789 19.60 -21.67 8.70
CA PRO A 789 19.60 -21.41 7.25
C PRO A 789 18.46 -22.16 6.52
N GLU A 790 17.87 -23.16 7.14
CA GLU A 790 16.74 -23.92 6.62
C GLU A 790 15.53 -23.02 6.34
N PHE A 791 15.36 -21.92 7.10
CA PHE A 791 14.27 -20.95 6.85
C PHE A 791 14.57 -19.97 5.72
N SER A 792 15.70 -20.08 5.03
CA SER A 792 16.15 -19.17 3.96
C SER A 792 16.44 -19.90 2.65
N LEU A 793 15.56 -20.82 2.27
CA LEU A 793 15.70 -21.57 1.03
C LEU A 793 15.46 -20.67 -0.19
N ALA A 794 16.46 -20.62 -1.10
CA ALA A 794 16.47 -19.60 -2.14
C ALA A 794 15.52 -19.86 -3.33
N THR A 795 15.05 -21.09 -3.52
CA THR A 795 14.27 -21.48 -4.70
C THR A 795 13.15 -22.46 -4.35
N GLY A 796 12.07 -22.44 -5.13
CA GLY A 796 10.99 -23.41 -4.98
C GLY A 796 11.43 -24.87 -5.06
N ALA A 797 12.39 -25.18 -5.92
CA ALA A 797 12.97 -26.53 -6.03
C ALA A 797 13.66 -26.97 -4.73
N ARG A 798 14.36 -26.06 -4.02
CA ARG A 798 14.94 -26.37 -2.72
C ARG A 798 13.87 -26.53 -1.65
N VAL A 799 12.86 -25.69 -1.64
CA VAL A 799 11.72 -25.82 -0.72
C VAL A 799 11.03 -27.17 -0.93
N GLN A 800 10.72 -27.55 -2.18
CA GLN A 800 10.12 -28.85 -2.50
C GLN A 800 10.95 -30.04 -2.02
N LYS A 801 12.27 -29.92 -2.05
CA LYS A 801 13.20 -30.98 -1.62
C LYS A 801 13.35 -31.07 -0.08
N GLU A 802 13.41 -29.94 0.59
CA GLU A 802 13.85 -29.84 1.98
C GLU A 802 12.71 -29.62 2.99
N LEU A 803 11.51 -29.17 2.51
CA LEU A 803 10.33 -28.94 3.35
C LEU A 803 9.24 -29.96 3.04
N SER A 804 8.64 -30.55 4.05
CA SER A 804 7.51 -31.45 3.92
C SER A 804 6.59 -31.43 5.16
N PHE A 805 5.38 -31.94 5.00
CA PHE A 805 4.38 -32.09 6.07
C PHE A 805 4.08 -33.58 6.27
N PRO A 806 4.88 -34.29 7.08
CA PRO A 806 4.88 -35.77 7.10
C PRO A 806 3.56 -36.40 7.60
N LEU A 807 2.74 -35.66 8.32
CA LEU A 807 1.46 -36.15 8.85
C LEU A 807 0.25 -35.69 8.03
N SER A 808 0.43 -34.80 7.06
CA SER A 808 -0.65 -34.24 6.24
C SER A 808 -1.36 -35.33 5.43
N GLY A 809 -2.72 -35.36 5.52
CA GLY A 809 -3.55 -36.34 4.84
C GLY A 809 -3.46 -37.78 5.39
N THR A 810 -2.82 -37.96 6.53
CA THR A 810 -2.72 -39.24 7.22
C THR A 810 -3.66 -39.28 8.44
N PRO A 811 -3.95 -40.48 9.02
CA PRO A 811 -4.67 -40.57 10.30
C PRO A 811 -3.97 -39.86 11.48
N GLY A 812 -2.68 -39.54 11.33
CA GLY A 812 -1.90 -38.82 12.35
C GLY A 812 -2.08 -37.29 12.27
N GLU A 813 -2.72 -36.76 11.25
CA GLU A 813 -3.02 -35.33 11.14
C GLU A 813 -4.09 -34.93 12.16
N LYS A 814 -3.75 -33.98 13.05
CA LYS A 814 -4.67 -33.51 14.07
C LYS A 814 -5.18 -32.11 13.76
N PRO A 815 -6.50 -31.84 13.89
CA PRO A 815 -7.03 -30.49 13.81
C PRO A 815 -6.36 -29.58 14.86
N GLY A 816 -5.88 -28.41 14.42
CA GLY A 816 -5.17 -27.45 15.26
C GLY A 816 -3.67 -27.75 15.44
N VAL A 817 -3.10 -28.74 14.73
CA VAL A 817 -1.68 -29.08 14.81
C VAL A 817 -1.06 -29.20 13.42
N ILE A 818 0.05 -28.49 13.19
CA ILE A 818 0.83 -28.61 11.95
C ILE A 818 2.24 -29.09 12.30
N THR A 819 2.67 -30.20 11.70
CA THR A 819 4.04 -30.71 11.81
C THR A 819 4.76 -30.50 10.49
N MET A 820 5.81 -29.67 10.50
CA MET A 820 6.65 -29.35 9.34
C MET A 820 8.05 -29.94 9.55
N SER A 821 8.52 -30.73 8.61
CA SER A 821 9.91 -31.19 8.53
C SER A 821 10.65 -30.30 7.54
N LEU A 822 11.80 -29.73 7.95
CA LEU A 822 12.56 -28.76 7.16
C LEU A 822 14.06 -28.99 7.32
N GLY A 823 14.65 -29.71 6.38
CA GLY A 823 16.08 -30.07 6.44
C GLY A 823 16.45 -30.84 7.70
N SER A 824 17.23 -30.24 8.59
CA SER A 824 17.60 -30.79 9.90
C SER A 824 16.58 -30.49 11.01
N LEU A 825 15.56 -29.68 10.72
CA LEU A 825 14.58 -29.21 11.70
C LEU A 825 13.24 -29.94 11.60
N VAL A 826 12.54 -30.01 12.74
CA VAL A 826 11.11 -30.31 12.80
C VAL A 826 10.43 -29.21 13.59
N VAL A 827 9.42 -28.59 12.99
CA VAL A 827 8.61 -27.53 13.62
C VAL A 827 7.20 -28.06 13.87
N VAL A 828 6.72 -27.95 15.10
CA VAL A 828 5.35 -28.33 15.47
C VAL A 828 4.62 -27.11 16.00
N PHE A 829 3.57 -26.70 15.29
CA PHE A 829 2.62 -25.67 15.72
C PHE A 829 1.44 -26.35 16.38
N ASN A 830 1.29 -26.21 17.69
CA ASN A 830 0.16 -26.72 18.46
C ASN A 830 -0.73 -25.55 18.89
N ALA A 831 -1.81 -25.29 18.17
CA ALA A 831 -2.79 -24.24 18.49
C ALA A 831 -3.89 -24.74 19.47
N THR A 832 -3.88 -26.02 19.87
CA THR A 832 -4.89 -26.59 20.76
C THR A 832 -4.65 -26.20 22.22
N PRO A 833 -5.69 -26.17 23.07
CA PRO A 833 -5.54 -25.90 24.49
C PRO A 833 -4.96 -27.07 25.30
N GLN A 834 -4.54 -28.17 24.66
CA GLN A 834 -3.92 -29.34 25.30
C GLN A 834 -2.53 -29.60 24.75
N GLU A 835 -1.68 -30.30 25.53
CA GLU A 835 -0.46 -30.89 25.03
C GLU A 835 -0.77 -31.88 23.89
N GLN A 836 0.03 -31.86 22.83
CA GLN A 836 -0.12 -32.78 21.70
C GLN A 836 1.13 -33.60 21.45
N SER A 837 0.90 -34.87 21.09
CA SER A 837 1.94 -35.79 20.61
C SER A 837 1.78 -35.99 19.12
N GLN A 838 2.89 -35.93 18.36
CA GLN A 838 2.95 -36.10 16.90
C GLN A 838 3.95 -37.22 16.58
N ASP A 839 3.41 -38.36 16.16
CA ASP A 839 4.20 -39.58 15.86
C ASP A 839 4.65 -39.52 14.39
N VAL A 840 5.93 -39.29 14.15
CA VAL A 840 6.54 -39.24 12.81
C VAL A 840 7.42 -40.48 12.62
N GLU A 841 6.84 -41.59 12.17
CA GLU A 841 7.52 -42.88 12.02
C GLU A 841 8.81 -42.82 11.23
N ALA A 842 8.86 -41.98 10.16
CA ALA A 842 10.07 -41.76 9.34
C ALA A 842 11.26 -41.14 10.12
N LEU A 843 10.99 -40.58 11.31
CA LEU A 843 12.01 -39.95 12.18
C LEU A 843 12.38 -40.81 13.40
N LYS A 844 11.71 -41.94 13.56
CA LYS A 844 12.02 -42.95 14.61
C LYS A 844 13.49 -43.36 14.55
N GLY A 845 14.12 -43.49 15.68
CA GLY A 845 15.52 -43.85 15.81
C GLY A 845 16.51 -42.68 15.56
N LYS A 846 16.09 -41.57 14.97
CA LYS A 846 16.92 -40.36 14.80
C LYS A 846 17.01 -39.58 16.11
N ALA A 847 18.08 -38.84 16.32
CA ALA A 847 18.23 -38.00 17.52
C ALA A 847 17.73 -36.57 17.23
N TYR A 848 16.77 -36.09 18.00
CA TYR A 848 16.31 -34.70 17.99
C TYR A 848 16.29 -34.12 19.41
N ALA A 849 16.54 -32.84 19.54
CA ALA A 849 16.37 -32.09 20.79
C ALA A 849 15.70 -30.75 20.48
N LEU A 850 15.07 -30.14 21.49
CA LEU A 850 14.55 -28.76 21.36
C LEU A 850 15.69 -27.83 20.93
N HIS A 851 15.43 -27.01 19.93
CA HIS A 851 16.43 -26.10 19.36
C HIS A 851 17.09 -25.24 20.46
N PRO A 852 18.43 -25.08 20.47
CA PRO A 852 19.16 -24.38 21.55
C PRO A 852 18.63 -22.99 21.86
N THR A 853 18.11 -22.24 20.86
CA THR A 853 17.50 -20.92 21.04
C THR A 853 16.27 -20.99 21.94
N GLN A 854 15.39 -21.98 21.75
CA GLN A 854 14.20 -22.16 22.60
C GLN A 854 14.56 -22.82 23.94
N ALA A 855 15.48 -23.80 23.95
CA ALA A 855 15.90 -24.47 25.17
C ALA A 855 16.50 -23.49 26.19
N ARG A 856 17.23 -22.48 25.74
CA ARG A 856 17.84 -21.40 26.54
C ARG A 856 17.01 -20.09 26.51
N GLY A 857 15.90 -20.08 25.77
CA GLY A 857 15.07 -18.92 25.53
C GLY A 857 14.27 -18.46 26.76
N SER A 858 13.43 -17.47 26.52
CA SER A 858 12.62 -16.78 27.54
C SER A 858 11.32 -17.50 27.90
N ASP A 859 10.75 -18.31 26.99
CA ASP A 859 9.48 -18.99 27.19
C ASP A 859 9.66 -20.28 28.04
N PRO A 860 9.15 -20.33 29.28
CA PRO A 860 9.28 -21.52 30.12
C PRO A 860 8.45 -22.71 29.64
N VAL A 861 7.33 -22.43 28.93
CA VAL A 861 6.39 -23.48 28.48
C VAL A 861 6.98 -24.30 27.35
N VAL A 862 7.61 -23.66 26.35
CA VAL A 862 8.22 -24.39 25.24
C VAL A 862 9.35 -25.31 25.68
N LYS A 863 10.01 -25.03 26.81
CA LYS A 863 11.09 -25.88 27.36
C LYS A 863 10.61 -27.27 27.81
N ALA A 864 9.29 -27.45 28.02
CA ALA A 864 8.68 -28.75 28.32
C ALA A 864 8.49 -29.60 27.05
N ALA A 865 8.68 -29.04 25.85
CA ALA A 865 8.62 -29.82 24.62
C ALA A 865 9.72 -30.89 24.57
N ALA A 866 9.37 -32.10 24.15
CA ALA A 866 10.27 -33.25 24.20
C ALA A 866 10.15 -34.13 22.94
N TYR A 867 11.19 -34.88 22.67
CA TYR A 867 11.21 -35.88 21.59
C TYR A 867 11.58 -37.25 22.14
N ALA A 868 10.77 -38.28 21.82
CA ALA A 868 11.03 -39.66 22.14
C ALA A 868 11.63 -40.43 20.96
N LYS A 869 12.92 -40.73 21.01
CA LYS A 869 13.66 -41.36 19.91
C LYS A 869 13.14 -42.74 19.55
N SER A 870 12.71 -43.53 20.55
CA SER A 870 12.24 -44.91 20.34
C SER A 870 10.94 -44.99 19.55
N SER A 871 10.07 -44.00 19.64
CA SER A 871 8.78 -43.95 18.95
C SER A 871 8.75 -42.94 17.79
N GLY A 872 9.67 -41.99 17.72
CA GLY A 872 9.61 -40.87 16.76
C GLY A 872 8.60 -39.78 17.14
N THR A 873 8.22 -39.69 18.42
CA THR A 873 7.13 -38.85 18.94
C THR A 873 7.67 -37.47 19.36
N PHE A 874 7.11 -36.41 18.80
CA PHE A 874 7.29 -35.04 19.27
C PHE A 874 6.13 -34.66 20.18
N ARG A 875 6.42 -34.27 21.42
CA ARG A 875 5.43 -33.81 22.41
C ARG A 875 5.56 -32.28 22.56
N VAL A 876 4.48 -31.55 22.34
CA VAL A 876 4.47 -30.09 22.37
C VAL A 876 3.36 -29.59 23.27
N PRO A 877 3.67 -28.72 24.25
CA PRO A 877 2.68 -28.11 25.14
C PRO A 877 1.56 -27.39 24.41
N ALA A 878 0.46 -27.13 25.13
CA ALA A 878 -0.68 -26.37 24.65
C ALA A 878 -0.26 -24.98 24.12
N ARG A 879 -0.91 -24.52 23.07
CA ARG A 879 -0.74 -23.15 22.48
C ARG A 879 0.74 -22.76 22.29
N THR A 880 1.53 -23.68 21.70
CA THR A 880 2.99 -23.57 21.63
C THR A 880 3.50 -23.93 20.23
N VAL A 881 4.51 -23.20 19.77
CA VAL A 881 5.34 -23.62 18.64
C VAL A 881 6.71 -24.09 19.14
N ALA A 882 7.08 -25.32 18.80
CA ALA A 882 8.36 -25.90 19.18
C ALA A 882 9.18 -26.28 17.94
N VAL A 883 10.46 -25.96 17.95
CA VAL A 883 11.40 -26.32 16.90
C VAL A 883 12.42 -27.29 17.47
N PHE A 884 12.51 -28.45 16.84
CA PHE A 884 13.48 -29.49 17.19
C PHE A 884 14.57 -29.55 16.14
N GLN A 885 15.79 -29.70 16.57
CA GLN A 885 16.95 -29.83 15.71
C GLN A 885 17.54 -31.22 15.84
N ARG A 886 17.90 -31.81 14.70
CA ARG A 886 18.61 -33.08 14.61
C ARG A 886 20.03 -32.93 15.16
N GLY A 887 20.43 -33.82 16.07
CA GLY A 887 21.76 -33.89 16.63
C GLY A 887 22.80 -34.47 15.67
#